data_3e66dba9872116ff3743d39e0302c644
#
_entry.id   3e66dba9872116ff3743d39e0302c644
#
_cell.length_a   1.000
_cell.length_b   1.000
_cell.length_c   1.000
_cell.angle_alpha   90.00
_cell.angle_beta   90.00
_cell.angle_gamma   90.00
#
_symmetry.space_group_name_H-M   'P 1'
#
loop_
_entity.id
_entity.type
_entity.pdbx_description
1 polymer ?
#
loop_
_entity_poly.entity_id
_entity_poly.type
_entity_poly.pdbx_seq_one_letter_code
_entity_poly.pdbx_strand_id
1 'polypeptide(L)'
;MADAVVNFLVENLLQLLTENVKLIGGAKGELENLLKIAQQLKAFLDDAAKYGYTNSEQWKVLVIEIHKTVHRAEDAIDKFLVQAKLHQDKNTMGRIFDWPRNLIKVRNLAAEIKGIHDQVKELRKNNQALQAIPVLELPKKGEVTQGPSLENDAVVGFDDEANKVIKRLVEGSMESVDIIPVVGMPGLGKTTLARKIYNDSKLTYEFYSIVWVYVGQECKAKDIYLRILKFFKKNIEDHLNDDVDTLAKAIGGYIKKGGRCLIVLDDVWEDEVIDHIMKVFAENKKGHRIMMTTRDLRVAKFANPEPHELKFLKTEESFELLVMRVFGKGSCPNELVRTGKKIAEKCGGVPLVVVVIAGALRGRLDKKDWERVDKNVVQHFGEHAEDSCLKFVKMSYDHLPQEVQMCFLYCGVFPRGFDIPCWKLIRLWIAEGLIKPQPEFTLEEIAEFYLTDLLNRNLVIIMQKRSDGQIKTCRLHDMLYQFCKKEASNKWLFQEPDQSKLDPDTCRRLCIQPSNLSDFLSTTPVAEHVRSFYCFSSKQKPINLSPNETKLIHKAFPLMRVLDVESLKFIFSKDFNQLFHLRYIAISGDFKALPPTFGKFWNLQTLILNTSTLEPTLEVKADIWNLLQLRHLHTNIPAKLPSPTTTTGKPSCLQTLSMVAPESCEKDVLAKACNVKKLSIRGQMAAFLGAYKGGINNLEELQCLEHLKLLNDVLFINKTLHLPLAFSKLVRTVKKLTLTNTRFAWSEADKLGMLESLEVLKFKENAFTGDLWKPKSGFSALQVLWIERSELESWEASVINFPVLRQLVLISCDKLDDVPLELADIPSLQEMRLDNTSKAVKSAKNVRDSKTSKSMKLKLSIFPPENESKVPQ
;
A
#
# COMPACT_ATOMS: atom_id res chain seq x y z
N MET A 1 9.87 20.10 -8.77
CA MET A 1 8.82 20.43 -7.77
C MET A 1 7.91 21.54 -8.24
N ALA A 2 8.47 22.70 -8.63
CA ALA A 2 7.68 23.77 -9.23
C ALA A 2 6.80 23.24 -10.39
N ASP A 3 7.34 22.33 -11.19
CA ASP A 3 6.65 21.70 -12.32
C ASP A 3 5.39 20.91 -11.89
N ALA A 4 5.44 20.17 -10.79
CA ALA A 4 4.29 19.39 -10.34
C ALA A 4 3.12 20.32 -9.92
N VAL A 5 3.43 21.41 -9.22
CA VAL A 5 2.42 22.38 -8.79
C VAL A 5 1.85 23.18 -9.98
N VAL A 6 2.73 23.62 -10.89
CA VAL A 6 2.31 24.30 -12.13
C VAL A 6 1.51 23.36 -13.04
N ASN A 7 1.94 22.11 -13.17
CA ASN A 7 1.25 21.10 -13.96
C ASN A 7 -0.18 20.87 -13.43
N PHE A 8 -0.30 20.75 -12.11
CA PHE A 8 -1.59 20.58 -11.46
C PHE A 8 -2.52 21.78 -11.67
N LEU A 9 -1.98 23.00 -11.62
CA LEU A 9 -2.74 24.21 -11.95
C LEU A 9 -3.23 24.19 -13.41
N VAL A 10 -2.36 23.82 -14.35
CA VAL A 10 -2.70 23.71 -15.78
C VAL A 10 -3.81 22.68 -16.01
N GLU A 11 -3.72 21.52 -15.40
CA GLU A 11 -4.73 20.45 -15.54
C GLU A 11 -6.09 20.90 -14.93
N ASN A 12 -6.08 21.52 -13.79
CA ASN A 12 -7.30 22.07 -13.18
C ASN A 12 -7.96 23.13 -14.08
N LEU A 13 -7.18 24.04 -14.64
CA LEU A 13 -7.69 25.07 -15.54
C LEU A 13 -8.24 24.47 -16.84
N LEU A 14 -7.55 23.48 -17.43
CA LEU A 14 -8.04 22.77 -18.61
C LEU A 14 -9.38 22.08 -18.33
N GLN A 15 -9.47 21.35 -17.22
CA GLN A 15 -10.71 20.67 -16.82
C GLN A 15 -11.85 21.66 -16.61
N LEU A 16 -11.60 22.80 -15.98
CA LEU A 16 -12.60 23.84 -15.78
C LEU A 16 -13.11 24.41 -17.09
N LEU A 17 -12.21 24.72 -18.00
CA LEU A 17 -12.53 25.30 -19.31
C LEU A 17 -13.23 24.31 -20.25
N THR A 18 -13.07 23.00 -20.06
CA THR A 18 -13.69 21.98 -20.91
C THR A 18 -14.97 21.41 -20.33
N GLU A 19 -14.99 21.06 -19.05
CA GLU A 19 -16.09 20.32 -18.41
C GLU A 19 -17.09 21.23 -17.67
N ASN A 20 -16.65 22.41 -17.22
CA ASN A 20 -17.43 23.29 -16.35
C ASN A 20 -17.67 24.71 -16.90
N VAL A 21 -17.76 24.84 -18.21
CA VAL A 21 -17.95 26.13 -18.93
C VAL A 21 -19.15 26.93 -18.40
N LYS A 22 -20.21 26.24 -17.98
CA LYS A 22 -21.42 26.90 -17.41
C LYS A 22 -21.18 27.56 -16.05
N LEU A 23 -20.19 27.09 -15.28
CA LEU A 23 -19.86 27.63 -13.97
C LEU A 23 -18.98 28.88 -14.05
N ILE A 24 -18.12 28.96 -15.06
CA ILE A 24 -17.13 30.03 -15.17
C ILE A 24 -17.70 31.33 -15.80
N GLY A 25 -18.81 31.26 -16.55
CA GLY A 25 -19.48 32.41 -17.08
C GLY A 25 -18.56 33.49 -17.68
N GLY A 26 -18.65 34.72 -17.18
CA GLY A 26 -17.81 35.84 -17.65
C GLY A 26 -16.31 35.78 -17.26
N ALA A 27 -15.88 34.79 -16.45
CA ALA A 27 -14.46 34.62 -16.09
C ALA A 27 -13.66 33.81 -17.13
N LYS A 28 -14.29 33.31 -18.18
CA LYS A 28 -13.67 32.44 -19.18
C LYS A 28 -12.39 33.03 -19.75
N GLY A 29 -12.44 34.28 -20.19
CA GLY A 29 -11.27 34.95 -20.80
C GLY A 29 -10.07 35.08 -19.86
N GLU A 30 -10.32 35.40 -18.55
CA GLU A 30 -9.24 35.54 -17.56
C GLU A 30 -8.64 34.18 -17.19
N LEU A 31 -9.46 33.12 -17.13
CA LEU A 31 -8.98 31.76 -16.90
C LEU A 31 -8.21 31.18 -18.10
N GLU A 32 -8.63 31.49 -19.33
CA GLU A 32 -7.90 31.14 -20.55
C GLU A 32 -6.53 31.87 -20.62
N ASN A 33 -6.47 33.13 -20.21
CA ASN A 33 -5.21 33.87 -20.12
C ASN A 33 -4.31 33.27 -19.04
N LEU A 34 -4.82 32.95 -17.87
CA LEU A 34 -4.05 32.31 -16.80
C LEU A 34 -3.54 30.94 -17.25
N LEU A 35 -4.36 30.15 -17.94
CA LEU A 35 -3.94 28.86 -18.50
C LEU A 35 -2.77 29.01 -19.46
N LYS A 36 -2.85 29.97 -20.38
CA LYS A 36 -1.78 30.24 -21.36
C LYS A 36 -0.44 30.58 -20.67
N ILE A 37 -0.48 31.44 -19.66
CA ILE A 37 0.71 31.82 -18.90
C ILE A 37 1.26 30.65 -18.09
N ALA A 38 0.39 29.86 -17.43
CA ALA A 38 0.78 28.66 -16.67
C ALA A 38 1.39 27.58 -17.58
N GLN A 39 0.86 27.40 -18.81
CA GLN A 39 1.45 26.50 -19.81
C GLN A 39 2.82 26.95 -20.27
N GLN A 40 3.04 28.26 -20.47
CA GLN A 40 4.35 28.80 -20.81
C GLN A 40 5.36 28.57 -19.68
N LEU A 41 4.95 28.82 -18.43
CA LEU A 41 5.79 28.55 -17.26
C LEU A 41 6.12 27.06 -17.13
N LYS A 42 5.13 26.17 -17.34
CA LYS A 42 5.32 24.73 -17.34
C LYS A 42 6.37 24.30 -18.38
N ALA A 43 6.17 24.66 -19.64
CA ALA A 43 7.10 24.32 -20.73
C ALA A 43 8.54 24.75 -20.41
N PHE A 44 8.68 25.91 -19.78
CA PHE A 44 9.96 26.43 -19.37
C PHE A 44 10.58 25.64 -18.20
N LEU A 45 9.79 25.26 -17.21
CA LEU A 45 10.23 24.44 -16.07
C LEU A 45 10.62 23.02 -16.54
N ASP A 46 9.85 22.42 -17.43
CA ASP A 46 10.16 21.14 -18.07
C ASP A 46 11.55 21.21 -18.80
N ASP A 47 11.84 22.31 -19.47
CA ASP A 47 13.14 22.54 -20.09
C ASP A 47 14.24 22.78 -19.07
N ALA A 48 14.01 23.59 -18.04
CA ALA A 48 14.97 23.87 -17.00
C ALA A 48 15.37 22.60 -16.23
N ALA A 49 14.43 21.69 -16.04
CA ALA A 49 14.66 20.37 -15.44
C ALA A 49 15.61 19.50 -16.29
N LYS A 50 15.47 19.54 -17.61
CA LYS A 50 16.36 18.81 -18.54
C LYS A 50 17.81 19.30 -18.50
N TYR A 51 18.02 20.55 -18.21
CA TYR A 51 19.36 21.18 -18.27
C TYR A 51 20.03 21.39 -16.89
N GLY A 52 19.47 20.88 -15.78
CA GLY A 52 20.15 20.82 -14.47
C GLY A 52 20.34 22.14 -13.74
N TYR A 53 19.51 23.16 -14.00
CA TYR A 53 19.57 24.47 -13.33
C TYR A 53 19.24 24.44 -11.82
N THR A 54 18.94 23.26 -11.26
CA THR A 54 18.32 23.08 -9.96
C THR A 54 19.20 23.31 -8.73
N ASN A 55 20.51 23.54 -8.89
CA ASN A 55 21.46 23.57 -7.76
C ASN A 55 21.89 24.97 -7.30
N SER A 56 21.45 26.05 -7.95
CA SER A 56 21.81 27.41 -7.52
C SER A 56 20.88 27.90 -6.40
N GLU A 57 21.41 28.69 -5.46
CA GLU A 57 20.59 29.29 -4.39
C GLU A 57 19.47 30.20 -4.96
N GLN A 58 19.78 30.90 -6.06
CA GLN A 58 18.81 31.73 -6.78
C GLN A 58 17.64 30.89 -7.31
N TRP A 59 17.92 29.70 -7.83
CA TRP A 59 16.88 28.76 -8.27
C TRP A 59 16.01 28.30 -7.10
N LYS A 60 16.58 28.00 -5.94
CA LYS A 60 15.82 27.60 -4.75
C LYS A 60 14.83 28.68 -4.30
N VAL A 61 15.30 29.94 -4.26
CA VAL A 61 14.44 31.10 -3.92
C VAL A 61 13.29 31.23 -4.93
N LEU A 62 13.60 31.12 -6.21
CA LEU A 62 12.61 31.22 -7.29
C LEU A 62 11.58 30.08 -7.23
N VAL A 63 12.00 28.85 -6.93
CA VAL A 63 11.11 27.71 -6.73
C VAL A 63 10.12 27.98 -5.60
N ILE A 64 10.57 28.56 -4.50
CA ILE A 64 9.70 28.93 -3.37
C ILE A 64 8.67 29.98 -3.81
N GLU A 65 9.08 30.97 -4.58
CA GLU A 65 8.19 32.01 -5.08
C GLU A 65 7.15 31.46 -6.08
N ILE A 66 7.57 30.57 -6.97
CA ILE A 66 6.66 29.84 -7.87
C ILE A 66 5.61 29.08 -7.04
N HIS A 67 6.04 28.30 -6.04
CA HIS A 67 5.13 27.57 -5.19
C HIS A 67 4.08 28.50 -4.53
N LYS A 68 4.53 29.58 -3.89
CA LYS A 68 3.64 30.52 -3.21
C LYS A 68 2.62 31.12 -4.18
N THR A 69 3.08 31.56 -5.35
CA THR A 69 2.20 32.25 -6.30
C THR A 69 1.23 31.32 -6.98
N VAL A 70 1.68 30.10 -7.37
CA VAL A 70 0.80 29.09 -7.95
C VAL A 70 -0.23 28.62 -6.93
N HIS A 71 0.14 28.43 -5.68
CA HIS A 71 -0.81 28.08 -4.62
C HIS A 71 -1.85 29.19 -4.37
N ARG A 72 -1.45 30.46 -4.39
CA ARG A 72 -2.42 31.59 -4.31
C ARG A 72 -3.38 31.59 -5.51
N ALA A 73 -2.89 31.26 -6.70
CA ALA A 73 -3.73 31.14 -7.89
C ALA A 73 -4.73 29.98 -7.75
N GLU A 74 -4.29 28.82 -7.29
CA GLU A 74 -5.19 27.70 -7.00
C GLU A 74 -6.25 28.05 -5.97
N ASP A 75 -5.88 28.72 -4.88
CA ASP A 75 -6.81 29.14 -3.82
C ASP A 75 -7.86 30.12 -4.35
N ALA A 76 -7.43 31.06 -5.19
CA ALA A 76 -8.37 32.02 -5.79
C ALA A 76 -9.36 31.34 -6.74
N ILE A 77 -8.89 30.39 -7.56
CA ILE A 77 -9.73 29.61 -8.48
C ILE A 77 -10.69 28.73 -7.68
N ASP A 78 -10.18 27.99 -6.69
CA ASP A 78 -11.00 27.10 -5.87
C ASP A 78 -12.10 27.87 -5.10
N LYS A 79 -11.77 29.03 -4.51
CA LYS A 79 -12.72 29.93 -3.85
C LYS A 79 -13.76 30.46 -4.83
N PHE A 80 -13.31 30.85 -6.03
CA PHE A 80 -14.22 31.32 -7.09
C PHE A 80 -15.23 30.22 -7.47
N LEU A 81 -14.79 28.97 -7.63
CA LEU A 81 -15.66 27.85 -7.97
C LEU A 81 -16.66 27.50 -6.88
N VAL A 82 -16.24 27.51 -5.61
CA VAL A 82 -17.17 27.33 -4.47
C VAL A 82 -18.26 28.39 -4.51
N GLN A 83 -17.89 29.65 -4.70
CA GLN A 83 -18.87 30.75 -4.77
C GLN A 83 -19.80 30.61 -5.99
N ALA A 84 -19.25 30.32 -7.17
CA ALA A 84 -20.05 30.12 -8.39
C ALA A 84 -21.08 28.99 -8.21
N LYS A 85 -20.68 27.88 -7.56
CA LYS A 85 -21.54 26.75 -7.29
C LYS A 85 -22.63 27.05 -6.25
N LEU A 86 -22.27 27.70 -5.16
CA LEU A 86 -23.21 28.11 -4.13
C LEU A 86 -24.28 29.11 -4.67
N HIS A 87 -23.89 29.94 -5.64
CA HIS A 87 -24.81 30.87 -6.31
C HIS A 87 -25.72 30.14 -7.30
N GLN A 88 -25.27 29.07 -7.94
CA GLN A 88 -26.10 28.26 -8.83
C GLN A 88 -27.20 27.51 -8.05
N ASP A 89 -26.94 27.11 -6.80
CA ASP A 89 -27.89 26.42 -5.93
C ASP A 89 -28.89 27.35 -5.24
N LYS A 90 -28.64 28.71 -5.21
CA LYS A 90 -29.52 29.70 -4.62
C LYS A 90 -30.22 30.50 -5.70
N ASN A 91 -31.57 30.55 -5.66
CA ASN A 91 -32.37 31.37 -6.59
C ASN A 91 -32.04 32.87 -6.52
N THR A 92 -31.50 33.37 -7.59
CA THR A 92 -31.60 34.69 -8.28
C THR A 92 -31.27 36.04 -7.64
N MET A 93 -31.25 36.29 -6.35
CA MET A 93 -31.05 37.68 -5.87
C MET A 93 -29.66 38.05 -5.27
N GLY A 94 -28.77 37.06 -5.09
CA GLY A 94 -27.41 37.33 -4.52
C GLY A 94 -26.27 37.42 -5.56
N ARG A 95 -26.58 37.47 -6.85
CA ARG A 95 -25.62 37.23 -7.95
C ARG A 95 -24.60 38.33 -8.21
N ILE A 96 -24.65 39.50 -7.61
CA ILE A 96 -23.96 40.67 -8.20
C ILE A 96 -22.71 41.16 -7.42
N PHE A 97 -22.54 40.84 -6.13
CA PHE A 97 -21.61 41.64 -5.33
C PHE A 97 -20.15 41.13 -5.24
N ASP A 98 -19.85 39.82 -5.40
CA ASP A 98 -18.47 39.31 -5.22
C ASP A 98 -17.75 38.88 -6.51
N TRP A 99 -18.45 38.84 -7.62
CA TRP A 99 -17.93 38.46 -8.92
C TRP A 99 -16.72 39.31 -9.40
N PRO A 100 -16.81 40.67 -9.36
CA PRO A 100 -15.72 41.52 -9.86
C PRO A 100 -14.42 41.37 -9.05
N ARG A 101 -14.54 41.20 -7.73
CA ARG A 101 -13.34 41.07 -6.83
C ARG A 101 -12.51 39.83 -7.11
N ASN A 102 -13.14 38.70 -7.40
CA ASN A 102 -12.45 37.47 -7.67
C ASN A 102 -11.81 37.46 -9.08
N LEU A 103 -12.46 38.09 -10.07
CA LEU A 103 -11.85 38.29 -11.39
C LEU A 103 -10.60 39.17 -11.33
N ILE A 104 -10.62 40.24 -10.55
CA ILE A 104 -9.44 41.09 -10.34
C ILE A 104 -8.31 40.30 -9.70
N LYS A 105 -8.60 39.43 -8.71
CA LYS A 105 -7.58 38.55 -8.10
C LYS A 105 -6.98 37.58 -9.11
N VAL A 106 -7.79 36.93 -9.95
CA VAL A 106 -7.29 36.00 -10.99
C VAL A 106 -6.40 36.74 -11.98
N ARG A 107 -6.79 37.96 -12.39
CA ARG A 107 -6.01 38.81 -13.30
C ARG A 107 -4.66 39.22 -12.70
N ASN A 108 -4.64 39.64 -11.44
CA ASN A 108 -3.42 40.03 -10.75
C ASN A 108 -2.46 38.83 -10.60
N LEU A 109 -2.97 37.65 -10.27
CA LEU A 109 -2.18 36.44 -10.17
C LEU A 109 -1.62 35.99 -11.52
N ALA A 110 -2.36 36.18 -12.61
CA ALA A 110 -1.86 35.94 -13.95
C ALA A 110 -0.66 36.84 -14.25
N ALA A 111 -0.70 38.11 -13.86
CA ALA A 111 0.41 39.04 -14.01
C ALA A 111 1.63 38.66 -13.16
N GLU A 112 1.42 38.23 -11.90
CA GLU A 112 2.50 37.71 -11.04
C GLU A 112 3.16 36.46 -11.62
N ILE A 113 2.39 35.49 -12.11
CA ILE A 113 2.93 34.26 -12.75
C ILE A 113 3.74 34.62 -14.01
N LYS A 114 3.27 35.62 -14.76
CA LYS A 114 4.03 36.14 -15.93
C LYS A 114 5.37 36.77 -15.51
N GLY A 115 5.39 37.56 -14.43
CA GLY A 115 6.62 38.13 -13.87
C GLY A 115 7.64 37.05 -13.48
N ILE A 116 7.17 35.97 -12.83
CA ILE A 116 8.01 34.81 -12.49
C ILE A 116 8.54 34.12 -13.75
N HIS A 117 7.71 33.92 -14.75
CA HIS A 117 8.14 33.34 -16.04
C HIS A 117 9.27 34.17 -16.67
N ASP A 118 9.18 35.47 -16.64
CA ASP A 118 10.19 36.36 -17.20
C ASP A 118 11.49 36.31 -16.40
N GLN A 119 11.45 36.23 -15.06
CA GLN A 119 12.63 36.03 -14.19
C GLN A 119 13.31 34.68 -14.48
N VAL A 120 12.56 33.61 -14.64
CA VAL A 120 13.07 32.27 -14.98
C VAL A 120 13.77 32.29 -16.34
N LYS A 121 13.23 33.03 -17.30
CA LYS A 121 13.81 33.19 -18.64
C LYS A 121 15.13 33.95 -18.61
N GLU A 122 15.28 34.92 -17.73
CA GLU A 122 16.50 35.70 -17.52
C GLU A 122 17.62 34.84 -16.87
N LEU A 123 17.28 34.03 -15.87
CA LEU A 123 18.20 33.07 -15.26
C LEU A 123 18.76 32.05 -16.27
N ARG A 124 17.98 31.66 -17.26
CA ARG A 124 18.43 30.73 -18.34
C ARG A 124 19.50 31.38 -19.22
N LYS A 125 19.33 32.63 -19.53
CA LYS A 125 20.31 33.35 -20.38
C LYS A 125 21.70 33.45 -19.75
N ASN A 126 21.73 33.50 -18.39
CA ASN A 126 22.96 33.70 -17.63
C ASN A 126 23.72 32.39 -17.28
N ASN A 127 23.13 31.20 -17.52
CA ASN A 127 23.70 29.90 -17.13
C ASN A 127 23.75 28.91 -18.32
N GLN A 128 24.73 29.04 -19.21
CA GLN A 128 24.82 28.24 -20.45
C GLN A 128 25.51 26.88 -20.35
N ALA A 129 25.89 26.38 -19.16
CA ALA A 129 26.65 25.13 -19.03
C ALA A 129 26.09 24.19 -17.99
N LEU A 130 25.12 23.33 -18.36
CA LEU A 130 24.71 22.24 -17.44
C LEU A 130 24.27 20.96 -18.17
N GLN A 131 24.54 19.81 -17.54
CA GLN A 131 24.34 18.45 -18.06
C GLN A 131 22.89 17.97 -17.87
N ALA A 132 22.39 17.18 -18.83
CA ALA A 132 21.05 16.61 -18.79
C ALA A 132 20.80 15.69 -17.60
N ILE A 133 19.64 15.81 -16.96
CA ILE A 133 19.14 14.93 -15.90
C ILE A 133 18.45 13.72 -16.55
N PRO A 134 18.54 12.51 -15.98
CA PRO A 134 17.86 11.34 -16.51
C PRO A 134 16.35 11.54 -16.55
N VAL A 135 15.76 11.35 -17.71
CA VAL A 135 14.30 11.30 -17.88
C VAL A 135 13.85 9.87 -17.64
N LEU A 136 12.75 9.69 -16.91
CA LEU A 136 12.14 8.38 -16.72
C LEU A 136 11.43 7.97 -18.02
N GLU A 137 11.96 6.96 -18.69
CA GLU A 137 11.29 6.35 -19.84
C GLU A 137 10.33 5.26 -19.30
N LEU A 138 9.04 5.39 -19.60
CA LEU A 138 8.08 4.34 -19.30
C LEU A 138 8.30 3.17 -20.28
N PRO A 139 8.12 1.90 -19.81
CA PRO A 139 8.21 0.74 -20.70
C PRO A 139 7.13 0.82 -21.77
N LYS A 140 7.40 0.22 -22.94
CA LYS A 140 6.40 0.14 -24.01
C LYS A 140 5.21 -0.70 -23.54
N LYS A 141 4.01 -0.31 -23.97
CA LYS A 141 2.77 -1.03 -23.61
C LYS A 141 2.87 -2.49 -24.08
N GLY A 142 2.80 -3.43 -23.11
CA GLY A 142 3.00 -4.87 -23.37
C GLY A 142 4.34 -5.43 -22.90
N GLU A 143 5.33 -4.61 -22.56
CA GLU A 143 6.50 -5.09 -21.83
C GLU A 143 6.11 -5.36 -20.39
N VAL A 144 6.17 -6.63 -20.00
CA VAL A 144 5.97 -7.04 -18.60
C VAL A 144 7.18 -6.56 -17.83
N THR A 145 7.05 -5.42 -17.16
CA THR A 145 8.02 -5.03 -16.13
C THR A 145 7.92 -6.09 -15.02
N GLN A 146 8.85 -7.05 -15.03
CA GLN A 146 9.00 -7.95 -13.89
C GLN A 146 9.23 -7.06 -12.68
N GLY A 147 8.26 -7.05 -11.76
CA GLY A 147 8.44 -6.39 -10.48
C GLY A 147 9.71 -6.92 -9.80
N PRO A 148 10.27 -6.18 -8.83
CA PRO A 148 11.50 -6.59 -8.17
C PRO A 148 11.34 -8.04 -7.69
N SER A 149 12.18 -8.94 -8.22
CA SER A 149 12.14 -10.34 -7.85
C SER A 149 12.42 -10.44 -6.35
N LEU A 150 11.62 -11.19 -5.62
CA LEU A 150 11.86 -11.48 -4.20
C LEU A 150 12.97 -12.51 -3.98
N GLU A 151 13.69 -12.89 -5.00
CA GLU A 151 14.95 -13.63 -4.82
C GLU A 151 16.01 -12.82 -4.05
N ASN A 152 15.66 -11.60 -3.64
CA ASN A 152 16.43 -10.71 -2.76
C ASN A 152 16.33 -11.03 -1.26
N ASP A 153 15.88 -12.21 -0.87
CA ASP A 153 16.02 -12.72 0.51
C ASP A 153 17.45 -13.19 0.81
N ALA A 154 18.36 -13.17 -0.16
CA ALA A 154 19.77 -13.39 0.09
C ALA A 154 20.31 -12.23 0.95
N VAL A 155 20.60 -12.54 2.20
CA VAL A 155 21.17 -11.62 3.19
C VAL A 155 22.67 -11.87 3.23
N VAL A 156 23.44 -10.87 2.85
CA VAL A 156 24.91 -10.94 2.85
C VAL A 156 25.45 -10.57 4.23
N GLY A 157 26.47 -11.29 4.69
CA GLY A 157 27.29 -10.94 5.84
C GLY A 157 26.71 -11.21 7.22
N PHE A 158 25.53 -11.85 7.32
CA PHE A 158 24.89 -12.10 8.61
C PHE A 158 24.85 -13.58 9.02
N ASP A 159 25.56 -14.47 8.34
CA ASP A 159 25.49 -15.89 8.67
C ASP A 159 26.09 -16.20 10.03
N ASP A 160 27.27 -15.66 10.33
CA ASP A 160 27.92 -15.82 11.62
C ASP A 160 27.13 -15.16 12.75
N GLU A 161 26.62 -13.98 12.54
CA GLU A 161 25.83 -13.23 13.54
C GLU A 161 24.49 -13.92 13.80
N ALA A 162 23.81 -14.42 12.76
CA ALA A 162 22.59 -15.21 12.89
C ALA A 162 22.84 -16.50 13.68
N ASN A 163 23.90 -17.24 13.36
CA ASN A 163 24.24 -18.48 14.06
C ASN A 163 24.52 -18.24 15.56
N LYS A 164 25.21 -17.16 15.93
CA LYS A 164 25.44 -16.78 17.33
C LYS A 164 24.13 -16.53 18.09
N VAL A 165 23.21 -15.76 17.48
CA VAL A 165 21.92 -15.45 18.10
C VAL A 165 21.03 -16.70 18.15
N ILE A 166 20.96 -17.50 17.08
CA ILE A 166 20.22 -18.76 17.05
C ILE A 166 20.71 -19.71 18.15
N LYS A 167 22.04 -19.83 18.31
CA LYS A 167 22.64 -20.65 19.37
C LYS A 167 22.13 -20.20 20.76
N ARG A 168 22.13 -18.89 21.03
CA ARG A 168 21.60 -18.34 22.31
C ARG A 168 20.10 -18.58 22.48
N LEU A 169 19.31 -18.53 21.38
CA LEU A 169 17.87 -18.79 21.42
C LEU A 169 17.57 -20.27 21.72
N VAL A 170 18.36 -21.18 21.18
CA VAL A 170 18.16 -22.63 21.33
C VAL A 170 18.77 -23.15 22.64
N GLU A 171 20.02 -22.77 22.92
CA GLU A 171 20.76 -23.14 24.12
C GLU A 171 20.38 -22.21 25.27
N GLY A 172 19.95 -22.73 26.38
CA GLY A 172 19.62 -21.96 27.58
C GLY A 172 18.67 -22.73 28.47
N SER A 173 18.45 -22.21 29.69
CA SER A 173 17.60 -22.88 30.66
C SER A 173 16.20 -23.13 30.12
N MET A 174 15.71 -24.34 30.27
CA MET A 174 14.31 -24.70 29.95
C MET A 174 13.33 -24.26 31.04
N GLU A 175 13.81 -23.71 32.13
CA GLU A 175 13.02 -23.28 33.27
C GLU A 175 12.88 -21.76 33.40
N SER A 176 13.52 -21.00 32.47
CA SER A 176 13.48 -19.55 32.47
C SER A 176 13.08 -18.96 31.12
N VAL A 177 12.55 -17.75 31.16
CA VAL A 177 12.42 -16.90 29.98
C VAL A 177 13.69 -16.10 29.85
N ASP A 178 14.31 -16.11 28.66
CA ASP A 178 15.51 -15.32 28.37
C ASP A 178 15.25 -14.34 27.23
N ILE A 179 15.83 -13.14 27.36
CA ILE A 179 15.74 -12.07 26.38
C ILE A 179 17.08 -11.92 25.68
N ILE A 180 17.08 -11.98 24.38
CA ILE A 180 18.26 -11.79 23.54
C ILE A 180 18.11 -10.46 22.78
N PRO A 181 18.65 -9.35 23.32
CA PRO A 181 18.62 -8.06 22.62
C PRO A 181 19.71 -7.99 21.56
N VAL A 182 19.30 -7.56 20.36
CA VAL A 182 20.18 -7.21 19.25
C VAL A 182 20.23 -5.70 19.14
N VAL A 183 21.40 -5.11 19.40
CA VAL A 183 21.59 -3.67 19.43
C VAL A 183 22.56 -3.20 18.33
N GLY A 184 22.39 -1.99 17.87
CA GLY A 184 23.28 -1.35 16.89
C GLY A 184 22.64 -0.11 16.26
N MET A 185 23.45 0.70 15.58
CA MET A 185 23.01 1.94 14.97
C MET A 185 21.90 1.75 13.91
N PRO A 186 21.16 2.82 13.56
CA PRO A 186 20.20 2.80 12.45
C PRO A 186 20.85 2.38 11.13
N GLY A 187 20.13 1.58 10.34
CA GLY A 187 20.63 1.12 9.03
C GLY A 187 21.61 -0.04 9.04
N LEU A 188 22.03 -0.52 10.23
CA LEU A 188 23.00 -1.63 10.36
C LEU A 188 22.42 -3.01 10.03
N GLY A 189 21.09 -3.12 9.88
CA GLY A 189 20.44 -4.36 9.45
C GLY A 189 19.88 -5.22 10.58
N LYS A 190 19.62 -4.68 11.78
CA LYS A 190 19.04 -5.40 12.92
C LYS A 190 17.74 -6.16 12.56
N THR A 191 16.78 -5.46 11.96
CA THR A 191 15.52 -6.06 11.49
C THR A 191 15.77 -7.13 10.44
N THR A 192 16.77 -6.95 9.57
CA THR A 192 17.15 -7.93 8.53
C THR A 192 17.73 -9.19 9.17
N LEU A 193 18.63 -9.04 10.15
CA LEU A 193 19.15 -10.15 10.94
C LEU A 193 18.03 -10.88 11.68
N ALA A 194 17.16 -10.14 12.37
CA ALA A 194 16.03 -10.72 13.09
C ALA A 194 15.09 -11.49 12.15
N ARG A 195 14.85 -10.97 10.94
CA ARG A 195 14.02 -11.66 9.92
C ARG A 195 14.70 -12.92 9.37
N LYS A 196 16.03 -12.88 9.16
CA LYS A 196 16.82 -14.05 8.77
C LYS A 196 16.69 -15.14 9.82
N ILE A 197 16.85 -14.78 11.09
CA ILE A 197 16.70 -15.69 12.23
C ILE A 197 15.27 -16.22 12.32
N TYR A 198 14.26 -15.34 12.23
CA TYR A 198 12.82 -15.71 12.26
C TYR A 198 12.44 -16.77 11.22
N ASN A 199 13.06 -16.74 10.04
CA ASN A 199 12.81 -17.67 8.95
C ASN A 199 13.72 -18.91 8.98
N ASP A 200 14.59 -19.05 9.98
CA ASP A 200 15.51 -20.20 10.08
C ASP A 200 14.75 -21.47 10.45
N SER A 201 15.02 -22.55 9.76
CA SER A 201 14.35 -23.83 9.96
C SER A 201 14.63 -24.46 11.33
N LYS A 202 15.79 -24.17 11.95
CA LYS A 202 16.12 -24.65 13.30
C LYS A 202 15.16 -24.09 14.34
N LEU A 203 14.75 -22.82 14.20
CA LEU A 203 13.81 -22.20 15.16
C LEU A 203 12.39 -22.74 14.99
N THR A 204 11.96 -23.02 13.77
CA THR A 204 10.64 -23.64 13.55
C THR A 204 10.55 -25.06 14.12
N TYR A 205 11.70 -25.72 14.29
CA TYR A 205 11.79 -27.01 14.96
C TYR A 205 11.77 -26.90 16.49
N GLU A 206 12.43 -25.87 17.05
CA GLU A 206 12.58 -25.70 18.50
C GLU A 206 11.41 -25.00 19.18
N PHE A 207 10.69 -24.13 18.46
CA PHE A 207 9.61 -23.31 19.01
C PHE A 207 8.27 -23.68 18.38
N TYR A 208 7.30 -24.01 19.24
CA TYR A 208 5.94 -24.31 18.83
C TYR A 208 5.25 -23.09 18.18
N SER A 209 5.54 -21.89 18.67
CA SER A 209 5.01 -20.63 18.18
C SER A 209 6.12 -19.60 18.06
N ILE A 210 6.22 -18.95 16.91
CA ILE A 210 7.14 -17.82 16.68
C ILE A 210 6.31 -16.61 16.26
N VAL A 211 6.26 -15.60 17.12
CA VAL A 211 5.42 -14.41 16.97
C VAL A 211 6.30 -13.21 16.65
N TRP A 212 6.00 -12.48 15.57
CA TRP A 212 6.69 -11.24 15.23
C TRP A 212 5.81 -10.02 15.53
N VAL A 213 6.35 -9.07 16.30
CA VAL A 213 5.68 -7.80 16.63
C VAL A 213 6.62 -6.64 16.35
N TYR A 214 6.19 -5.73 15.49
CA TYR A 214 6.84 -4.44 15.36
C TYR A 214 6.35 -3.52 16.49
N VAL A 215 7.25 -3.00 17.30
CA VAL A 215 6.93 -2.14 18.46
C VAL A 215 6.90 -0.68 18.02
N GLY A 216 8.04 -0.13 17.59
CA GLY A 216 8.16 1.28 17.23
C GLY A 216 8.11 2.23 18.44
N GLN A 217 8.26 3.53 18.18
CA GLN A 217 8.46 4.55 19.21
C GLN A 217 7.18 4.92 19.98
N GLU A 218 5.99 4.75 19.39
CA GLU A 218 4.71 5.24 19.96
C GLU A 218 3.77 4.09 20.37
N CYS A 219 4.26 2.87 20.52
CA CYS A 219 3.44 1.70 20.74
C CYS A 219 3.11 1.51 22.22
N LYS A 220 1.82 1.55 22.58
CA LYS A 220 1.37 1.27 23.93
C LYS A 220 1.32 -0.23 24.20
N ALA A 221 1.51 -0.66 25.46
CA ALA A 221 1.47 -2.06 25.89
C ALA A 221 0.23 -2.81 25.37
N LYS A 222 -0.95 -2.17 25.40
CA LYS A 222 -2.20 -2.74 24.87
C LYS A 222 -2.10 -3.08 23.37
N ASP A 223 -1.48 -2.24 22.58
CA ASP A 223 -1.36 -2.47 21.13
C ASP A 223 -0.41 -3.64 20.85
N ILE A 224 0.65 -3.79 21.63
CA ILE A 224 1.58 -4.92 21.54
C ILE A 224 0.83 -6.23 21.85
N TYR A 225 0.06 -6.26 22.94
CA TYR A 225 -0.69 -7.44 23.32
C TYR A 225 -1.77 -7.82 22.31
N LEU A 226 -2.49 -6.87 21.76
CA LEU A 226 -3.47 -7.13 20.69
C LEU A 226 -2.81 -7.70 19.42
N ARG A 227 -1.60 -7.23 19.07
CA ARG A 227 -0.83 -7.79 17.94
C ARG A 227 -0.39 -9.22 18.22
N ILE A 228 0.07 -9.53 19.45
CA ILE A 228 0.41 -10.89 19.86
C ILE A 228 -0.82 -11.78 19.85
N LEU A 229 -1.92 -11.31 20.44
CA LEU A 229 -3.18 -12.08 20.53
C LEU A 229 -3.74 -12.43 19.15
N LYS A 230 -3.61 -11.52 18.18
CA LYS A 230 -4.02 -11.74 16.79
C LYS A 230 -3.28 -12.90 16.11
N PHE A 231 -2.09 -13.21 16.56
CA PHE A 231 -1.38 -14.39 16.09
C PHE A 231 -2.07 -15.68 16.56
N PHE A 232 -2.51 -15.73 17.81
CA PHE A 232 -3.14 -16.92 18.39
C PHE A 232 -4.62 -17.03 18.06
N LYS A 233 -5.34 -15.92 17.90
CA LYS A 233 -6.80 -15.87 17.66
C LYS A 233 -7.08 -14.95 16.47
N LYS A 234 -7.75 -15.49 15.42
CA LYS A 234 -8.09 -14.69 14.20
C LYS A 234 -9.04 -13.53 14.49
N ASN A 235 -10.07 -13.76 15.31
CA ASN A 235 -11.02 -12.72 15.73
C ASN A 235 -10.69 -12.29 17.17
N ILE A 236 -10.29 -11.04 17.32
CA ILE A 236 -9.95 -10.41 18.61
C ILE A 236 -10.96 -9.34 19.03
N GLU A 237 -12.12 -9.25 18.36
CA GLU A 237 -13.12 -8.21 18.64
C GLU A 237 -13.59 -8.23 20.09
N ASP A 238 -13.73 -9.41 20.70
CA ASP A 238 -14.11 -9.59 22.09
C ASP A 238 -13.08 -8.99 23.07
N HIS A 239 -11.81 -8.91 22.65
CA HIS A 239 -10.70 -8.47 23.49
C HIS A 239 -10.29 -7.00 23.27
N LEU A 240 -10.92 -6.28 22.35
CA LEU A 240 -10.55 -4.90 22.04
C LEU A 240 -10.79 -3.92 23.21
N ASN A 241 -11.73 -4.25 24.10
CA ASN A 241 -12.06 -3.44 25.25
C ASN A 241 -11.36 -3.90 26.53
N ASP A 242 -10.67 -5.04 26.52
CA ASP A 242 -9.97 -5.57 27.69
C ASP A 242 -8.85 -4.64 28.14
N ASP A 243 -8.58 -4.64 29.43
CA ASP A 243 -7.42 -3.98 30.01
C ASP A 243 -6.11 -4.75 29.70
N VAL A 244 -5.00 -4.13 30.04
CA VAL A 244 -3.66 -4.66 29.76
C VAL A 244 -3.41 -5.99 30.47
N ASP A 245 -3.87 -6.14 31.72
CA ASP A 245 -3.64 -7.34 32.52
C ASP A 245 -4.50 -8.51 32.06
N THR A 246 -5.75 -8.25 31.65
CA THR A 246 -6.64 -9.26 31.06
C THR A 246 -6.06 -9.77 29.75
N LEU A 247 -5.53 -8.90 28.91
CA LEU A 247 -4.87 -9.29 27.66
C LEU A 247 -3.61 -10.12 27.91
N ALA A 248 -2.80 -9.75 28.91
CA ALA A 248 -1.61 -10.52 29.29
C ALA A 248 -1.96 -11.94 29.71
N LYS A 249 -3.00 -12.09 30.56
CA LYS A 249 -3.52 -13.40 30.99
C LYS A 249 -4.06 -14.22 29.84
N ALA A 250 -4.80 -13.59 28.90
CA ALA A 250 -5.31 -14.28 27.73
C ALA A 250 -4.18 -14.85 26.84
N ILE A 251 -3.14 -14.05 26.58
CA ILE A 251 -1.96 -14.48 25.83
C ILE A 251 -1.23 -15.59 26.58
N GLY A 252 -0.99 -15.41 27.88
CA GLY A 252 -0.36 -16.41 28.76
C GLY A 252 -1.09 -17.75 28.73
N GLY A 253 -2.44 -17.73 28.68
CA GLY A 253 -3.29 -18.91 28.54
C GLY A 253 -3.06 -19.66 27.21
N TYR A 254 -2.86 -18.95 26.09
CA TYR A 254 -2.51 -19.57 24.81
C TYR A 254 -1.11 -20.16 24.83
N ILE A 255 -0.12 -19.45 25.39
CA ILE A 255 1.25 -19.90 25.51
C ILE A 255 1.36 -21.13 26.42
N LYS A 256 0.57 -21.17 27.49
CA LYS A 256 0.54 -22.32 28.44
C LYS A 256 0.04 -23.61 27.80
N LYS A 257 -0.92 -23.50 26.87
CA LYS A 257 -1.48 -24.66 26.13
C LYS A 257 -0.54 -25.12 25.01
N GLY A 258 0.32 -24.22 24.48
CA GLY A 258 1.32 -24.51 23.50
C GLY A 258 2.61 -25.02 24.11
N GLY A 259 3.59 -25.27 23.25
CA GLY A 259 4.94 -25.58 23.64
C GLY A 259 5.78 -24.32 23.89
N ARG A 260 7.07 -24.43 23.64
CA ARG A 260 8.05 -23.36 23.70
C ARG A 260 7.68 -22.24 22.71
N CYS A 261 7.70 -21.00 23.15
CA CYS A 261 7.34 -19.83 22.33
C CYS A 261 8.51 -18.87 22.17
N LEU A 262 8.70 -18.35 20.95
CA LEU A 262 9.62 -17.25 20.66
C LEU A 262 8.80 -16.01 20.28
N ILE A 263 9.02 -14.90 20.97
CA ILE A 263 8.48 -13.59 20.60
C ILE A 263 9.60 -12.72 20.05
N VAL A 264 9.44 -12.22 18.84
CA VAL A 264 10.36 -11.26 18.22
C VAL A 264 9.75 -9.88 18.32
N LEU A 265 10.41 -8.99 19.07
CA LEU A 265 10.04 -7.58 19.23
C LEU A 265 10.97 -6.72 18.39
N ASP A 266 10.46 -6.12 17.35
CA ASP A 266 11.28 -5.33 16.43
C ASP A 266 11.12 -3.83 16.71
N ASP A 267 12.28 -3.13 16.81
CA ASP A 267 12.42 -1.68 17.05
C ASP A 267 11.85 -1.23 18.42
N VAL A 268 12.38 -1.79 19.51
CA VAL A 268 12.02 -1.43 20.90
C VAL A 268 12.77 -0.17 21.33
N TRP A 269 12.06 0.78 21.96
CA TRP A 269 12.58 2.10 22.35
C TRP A 269 12.60 2.34 23.85
N GLU A 270 11.70 1.71 24.57
CA GLU A 270 11.47 1.92 25.99
C GLU A 270 11.61 0.62 26.77
N ASP A 271 12.19 0.68 27.96
CA ASP A 271 12.40 -0.45 28.85
C ASP A 271 11.08 -0.97 29.44
N GLU A 272 10.07 -0.10 29.62
CA GLU A 272 8.72 -0.48 30.08
C GLU A 272 8.07 -1.58 29.20
N VAL A 273 8.41 -1.63 27.90
CA VAL A 273 7.93 -2.68 26.98
C VAL A 273 8.38 -4.05 27.45
N ILE A 274 9.60 -4.14 27.99
CA ILE A 274 10.20 -5.39 28.47
C ILE A 274 9.44 -5.89 29.68
N ASP A 275 9.16 -4.99 30.64
CA ASP A 275 8.40 -5.33 31.84
C ASP A 275 6.99 -5.81 31.51
N HIS A 276 6.34 -5.17 30.55
CA HIS A 276 5.04 -5.61 30.06
C HIS A 276 5.09 -7.01 29.44
N ILE A 277 6.03 -7.26 28.56
CA ILE A 277 6.12 -8.58 27.88
C ILE A 277 6.45 -9.68 28.91
N MET A 278 7.27 -9.41 29.90
CA MET A 278 7.58 -10.38 30.95
C MET A 278 6.35 -10.81 31.78
N LYS A 279 5.35 -9.93 31.95
CA LYS A 279 4.08 -10.28 32.60
C LYS A 279 3.32 -11.39 31.88
N VAL A 280 3.44 -11.50 30.54
CA VAL A 280 2.80 -12.56 29.74
C VAL A 280 3.29 -13.96 30.15
N PHE A 281 4.55 -14.05 30.62
CA PHE A 281 5.21 -15.30 31.00
C PHE A 281 5.23 -15.55 32.53
N ALA A 282 4.57 -14.71 33.31
CA ALA A 282 4.65 -14.78 34.78
C ALA A 282 4.25 -16.16 35.37
N GLU A 283 3.24 -16.81 34.77
CA GLU A 283 2.74 -18.12 35.17
C GLU A 283 3.36 -19.30 34.42
N ASN A 284 4.18 -19.06 33.42
CA ASN A 284 4.75 -20.13 32.60
C ASN A 284 6.14 -19.80 32.07
N LYS A 285 7.15 -20.43 32.68
CA LYS A 285 8.57 -20.20 32.36
C LYS A 285 9.22 -21.30 31.50
N LYS A 286 8.48 -22.07 30.74
CA LYS A 286 8.93 -23.29 30.00
C LYS A 286 9.98 -23.02 28.90
N GLY A 287 11.06 -22.33 29.20
CA GLY A 287 12.14 -22.07 28.26
C GLY A 287 11.74 -21.21 27.07
N HIS A 288 10.75 -20.31 27.26
CA HIS A 288 10.37 -19.34 26.25
C HIS A 288 11.52 -18.37 25.99
N ARG A 289 11.53 -17.76 24.79
CA ARG A 289 12.56 -16.81 24.38
C ARG A 289 11.91 -15.54 23.83
N ILE A 290 12.59 -14.41 24.07
CA ILE A 290 12.26 -13.12 23.51
C ILE A 290 13.50 -12.64 22.76
N MET A 291 13.40 -12.43 21.46
CA MET A 291 14.43 -11.73 20.69
C MET A 291 13.93 -10.30 20.46
N MET A 292 14.74 -9.31 20.77
CA MET A 292 14.38 -7.92 20.54
C MET A 292 15.45 -7.18 19.75
N THR A 293 15.02 -6.24 18.92
CA THR A 293 15.94 -5.30 18.28
C THR A 293 15.75 -3.91 18.86
N THR A 294 16.83 -3.21 19.10
CA THR A 294 16.83 -1.84 19.59
C THR A 294 18.02 -1.04 19.05
N ARG A 295 17.92 0.28 19.13
CA ARG A 295 19.02 1.21 18.84
C ARG A 295 19.70 1.71 20.11
N ASP A 296 19.00 1.63 21.23
CA ASP A 296 19.47 2.13 22.51
C ASP A 296 20.15 1.01 23.31
N LEU A 297 21.44 1.20 23.58
CA LEU A 297 22.22 0.26 24.36
C LEU A 297 21.72 0.17 25.83
N ARG A 298 21.10 1.22 26.36
CA ARG A 298 20.52 1.23 27.72
C ARG A 298 19.35 0.27 27.80
N VAL A 299 18.42 0.36 26.84
CA VAL A 299 17.27 -0.55 26.73
C VAL A 299 17.74 -1.99 26.50
N ALA A 300 18.78 -2.20 25.67
CA ALA A 300 19.36 -3.52 25.46
C ALA A 300 19.95 -4.11 26.76
N LYS A 301 20.73 -3.33 27.51
CA LYS A 301 21.35 -3.76 28.78
C LYS A 301 20.32 -3.94 29.91
N PHE A 302 19.22 -3.18 29.88
CA PHE A 302 18.10 -3.40 30.80
C PHE A 302 17.46 -4.79 30.58
N ALA A 303 17.29 -5.18 29.32
CA ALA A 303 16.74 -6.48 28.96
C ALA A 303 17.69 -7.64 29.27
N ASN A 304 18.98 -7.46 28.99
CA ASN A 304 20.02 -8.46 29.23
C ASN A 304 21.38 -7.76 29.36
N PRO A 305 22.16 -8.01 30.40
CA PRO A 305 23.49 -7.41 30.61
C PRO A 305 24.46 -7.63 29.43
N GLU A 306 24.28 -8.74 28.70
CA GLU A 306 25.10 -9.12 27.55
C GLU A 306 24.31 -9.06 26.24
N PRO A 307 23.99 -7.86 25.72
CA PRO A 307 23.30 -7.73 24.45
C PRO A 307 24.17 -8.19 23.28
N HIS A 308 23.55 -8.62 22.20
CA HIS A 308 24.25 -8.91 20.97
C HIS A 308 24.47 -7.62 20.17
N GLU A 309 25.70 -7.10 20.20
CA GLU A 309 26.07 -5.91 19.42
C GLU A 309 26.36 -6.28 17.97
N LEU A 310 25.53 -5.76 17.05
CA LEU A 310 25.65 -6.03 15.63
C LEU A 310 26.84 -5.27 15.03
N LYS A 311 27.72 -5.99 14.32
CA LYS A 311 28.91 -5.42 13.69
C LYS A 311 28.62 -4.84 12.31
N PHE A 312 29.49 -3.91 11.88
CA PHE A 312 29.51 -3.42 10.51
C PHE A 312 29.93 -4.51 9.53
N LEU A 313 29.42 -4.44 8.30
CA LEU A 313 29.87 -5.30 7.21
C LEU A 313 31.35 -5.03 6.88
N LYS A 314 32.07 -6.08 6.55
CA LYS A 314 33.41 -5.94 5.96
C LYS A 314 33.31 -5.35 4.55
N THR A 315 34.42 -4.82 4.03
CA THR A 315 34.46 -4.23 2.69
C THR A 315 34.05 -5.23 1.61
N GLU A 316 34.46 -6.48 1.72
CA GLU A 316 34.13 -7.56 0.80
C GLU A 316 32.63 -7.87 0.83
N GLU A 317 32.03 -7.97 2.03
CA GLU A 317 30.59 -8.19 2.23
C GLU A 317 29.78 -6.99 1.70
N SER A 318 30.27 -5.77 1.93
CA SER A 318 29.67 -4.55 1.38
C SER A 318 29.70 -4.53 -0.14
N PHE A 319 30.81 -4.97 -0.74
CA PHE A 319 30.91 -5.08 -2.19
C PHE A 319 30.02 -6.20 -2.75
N GLU A 320 29.95 -7.35 -2.11
CA GLU A 320 29.04 -8.44 -2.47
C GLU A 320 27.58 -7.97 -2.41
N LEU A 321 27.19 -7.25 -1.35
CA LEU A 321 25.86 -6.65 -1.22
C LEU A 321 25.59 -5.65 -2.34
N LEU A 322 26.56 -4.80 -2.69
CA LEU A 322 26.47 -3.85 -3.78
C LEU A 322 26.19 -4.56 -5.12
N VAL A 323 27.03 -5.57 -5.44
CA VAL A 323 26.90 -6.35 -6.68
C VAL A 323 25.54 -7.04 -6.76
N MET A 324 25.17 -7.72 -5.69
CA MET A 324 23.87 -8.41 -5.61
C MET A 324 22.70 -7.44 -5.84
N ARG A 325 22.75 -6.22 -5.29
CA ARG A 325 21.66 -5.24 -5.42
C ARG A 325 21.64 -4.56 -6.79
N VAL A 326 22.78 -4.36 -7.44
CA VAL A 326 22.87 -3.77 -8.78
C VAL A 326 22.56 -4.78 -9.88
N PHE A 327 23.19 -5.96 -9.85
CA PHE A 327 23.16 -6.95 -10.92
C PHE A 327 22.26 -8.17 -10.66
N GLY A 328 21.71 -8.30 -9.45
CA GLY A 328 20.91 -9.48 -9.05
C GLY A 328 21.75 -10.76 -9.08
N LYS A 329 21.36 -11.72 -9.92
CA LYS A 329 22.13 -12.98 -10.11
C LYS A 329 23.32 -12.82 -11.07
N GLY A 330 23.48 -11.65 -11.71
CA GLY A 330 24.58 -11.37 -12.61
C GLY A 330 25.89 -11.07 -11.89
N SER A 331 27.00 -11.23 -12.60
CA SER A 331 28.33 -10.84 -12.11
C SER A 331 28.61 -9.37 -12.42
N CYS A 332 29.43 -8.73 -11.56
CA CYS A 332 29.92 -7.40 -11.83
C CYS A 332 30.90 -7.41 -13.02
N PRO A 333 30.73 -6.54 -14.03
CA PRO A 333 31.69 -6.39 -15.12
C PRO A 333 33.08 -6.05 -14.56
N ASN A 334 34.13 -6.67 -15.11
CA ASN A 334 35.52 -6.51 -14.61
C ASN A 334 35.98 -5.05 -14.53
N GLU A 335 35.51 -4.20 -15.47
CA GLU A 335 35.82 -2.78 -15.53
C GLU A 335 35.26 -1.98 -14.33
N LEU A 336 34.19 -2.48 -13.71
CA LEU A 336 33.49 -1.84 -12.61
C LEU A 336 33.95 -2.34 -11.23
N VAL A 337 34.59 -3.50 -11.15
CA VAL A 337 35.00 -4.14 -9.87
C VAL A 337 35.85 -3.19 -9.03
N ARG A 338 36.87 -2.55 -9.62
CA ARG A 338 37.75 -1.64 -8.87
C ARG A 338 37.02 -0.45 -8.29
N THR A 339 36.15 0.19 -9.09
CA THR A 339 35.36 1.33 -8.65
C THR A 339 34.30 0.92 -7.65
N GLY A 340 33.65 -0.23 -7.86
CA GLY A 340 32.65 -0.78 -6.93
C GLY A 340 33.24 -1.10 -5.55
N LYS A 341 34.46 -1.66 -5.46
CA LYS A 341 35.16 -1.89 -4.17
C LYS A 341 35.45 -0.58 -3.44
N LYS A 342 35.88 0.49 -4.16
CA LYS A 342 36.07 1.82 -3.56
C LYS A 342 34.77 2.41 -3.02
N ILE A 343 33.66 2.28 -3.77
CA ILE A 343 32.33 2.71 -3.32
C ILE A 343 31.92 1.92 -2.07
N ALA A 344 32.10 0.61 -2.07
CA ALA A 344 31.76 -0.26 -0.93
C ALA A 344 32.56 0.09 0.33
N GLU A 345 33.85 0.39 0.20
CA GLU A 345 34.71 0.86 1.28
C GLU A 345 34.21 2.18 1.88
N LYS A 346 33.88 3.16 1.01
CA LYS A 346 33.32 4.46 1.41
C LYS A 346 31.93 4.38 2.07
N CYS A 347 31.19 3.27 1.91
CA CYS A 347 29.94 3.03 2.61
C CYS A 347 30.13 2.70 4.10
N GLY A 348 31.37 2.51 4.56
CA GLY A 348 31.70 2.29 5.98
C GLY A 348 31.06 1.07 6.61
N GLY A 349 30.72 0.06 5.82
CA GLY A 349 30.10 -1.18 6.30
C GLY A 349 28.64 -1.05 6.73
N VAL A 350 27.97 0.07 6.41
CA VAL A 350 26.54 0.27 6.73
C VAL A 350 25.65 -0.27 5.61
N PRO A 351 24.92 -1.39 5.81
CA PRO A 351 24.13 -2.04 4.76
C PRO A 351 23.14 -1.11 4.07
N LEU A 352 22.45 -0.23 4.83
CA LEU A 352 21.49 0.71 4.26
C LEU A 352 22.15 1.65 3.24
N VAL A 353 23.34 2.15 3.55
CA VAL A 353 24.09 3.03 2.64
C VAL A 353 24.46 2.30 1.36
N VAL A 354 24.97 1.06 1.48
CA VAL A 354 25.29 0.21 0.33
C VAL A 354 24.07 -0.01 -0.55
N VAL A 355 22.92 -0.34 0.06
CA VAL A 355 21.66 -0.61 -0.64
C VAL A 355 21.11 0.63 -1.36
N VAL A 356 21.19 1.80 -0.73
CA VAL A 356 20.75 3.08 -1.32
C VAL A 356 21.64 3.46 -2.51
N ILE A 357 22.96 3.32 -2.38
CA ILE A 357 23.91 3.58 -3.47
C ILE A 357 23.73 2.59 -4.61
N ALA A 358 23.53 1.31 -4.30
CA ALA A 358 23.23 0.29 -5.31
C ALA A 358 21.96 0.64 -6.11
N GLY A 359 20.94 1.20 -5.46
CA GLY A 359 19.73 1.71 -6.12
C GLY A 359 20.03 2.83 -7.13
N ALA A 360 20.94 3.74 -6.81
CA ALA A 360 21.37 4.81 -7.70
C ALA A 360 22.21 4.30 -8.89
N LEU A 361 22.93 3.19 -8.74
CA LEU A 361 23.76 2.57 -9.78
C LEU A 361 23.01 1.56 -10.66
N ARG A 362 21.83 1.13 -10.25
CA ARG A 362 21.04 0.13 -10.98
C ARG A 362 20.70 0.58 -12.40
N GLY A 363 20.97 -0.30 -13.39
CA GLY A 363 20.76 0.00 -14.81
C GLY A 363 21.84 0.88 -15.45
N ARG A 364 22.86 1.32 -14.71
CA ARG A 364 23.98 2.11 -15.21
C ARG A 364 25.22 1.23 -15.33
N LEU A 365 25.58 0.90 -16.54
CA LEU A 365 26.74 0.05 -16.84
C LEU A 365 27.97 0.84 -17.29
N ASP A 366 27.84 2.17 -17.51
CA ASP A 366 28.95 3.03 -17.90
C ASP A 366 29.88 3.29 -16.69
N LYS A 367 31.18 3.06 -16.88
CA LYS A 367 32.24 3.30 -15.89
C LYS A 367 32.23 4.77 -15.40
N LYS A 368 31.93 5.73 -16.27
CA LYS A 368 31.86 7.15 -15.91
C LYS A 368 30.78 7.44 -14.86
N ASP A 369 29.65 6.75 -14.93
CA ASP A 369 28.59 6.91 -13.93
C ASP A 369 29.04 6.39 -12.55
N TRP A 370 29.73 5.25 -12.50
CA TRP A 370 30.29 4.70 -11.29
C TRP A 370 31.40 5.60 -10.71
N GLU A 371 32.29 6.16 -11.54
CA GLU A 371 33.33 7.11 -11.12
C GLU A 371 32.72 8.42 -10.60
N ARG A 372 31.58 8.86 -11.17
CA ARG A 372 30.84 10.03 -10.66
C ARG A 372 30.26 9.75 -9.27
N VAL A 373 29.66 8.59 -9.07
CA VAL A 373 29.17 8.16 -7.75
C VAL A 373 30.33 8.02 -6.76
N ASP A 374 31.45 7.41 -7.15
CA ASP A 374 32.65 7.29 -6.30
C ASP A 374 33.18 8.67 -5.85
N LYS A 375 33.20 9.66 -6.72
CA LYS A 375 33.63 11.04 -6.38
C LYS A 375 32.65 11.72 -5.42
N ASN A 376 31.35 11.46 -5.56
CA ASN A 376 30.31 12.09 -4.76
C ASN A 376 30.11 11.42 -3.39
N VAL A 377 30.51 10.15 -3.27
CA VAL A 377 30.53 9.42 -1.99
C VAL A 377 31.74 9.89 -1.18
N VAL A 378 31.53 10.93 -0.39
CA VAL A 378 32.57 11.47 0.48
C VAL A 378 32.69 10.60 1.74
N GLN A 379 33.92 10.24 2.13
CA GLN A 379 34.21 9.58 3.42
C GLN A 379 33.85 10.53 4.57
N HIS A 380 32.67 10.38 5.13
CA HIS A 380 32.23 11.13 6.30
C HIS A 380 31.54 10.21 7.32
N PHE A 381 32.30 9.27 7.86
CA PHE A 381 31.97 8.62 9.12
C PHE A 381 32.71 9.34 10.26
N GLY A 382 32.20 10.52 10.66
CA GLY A 382 32.57 11.20 11.89
C GLY A 382 31.60 10.83 13.02
N GLU A 383 31.67 11.53 14.13
CA GLU A 383 30.90 11.29 15.36
C GLU A 383 29.36 11.20 15.20
N HIS A 384 28.80 11.53 14.01
CA HIS A 384 27.37 11.50 13.70
C HIS A 384 27.06 10.62 12.49
N ALA A 385 27.09 9.31 12.67
CA ALA A 385 26.81 8.33 11.61
C ALA A 385 25.40 8.45 10.98
N GLU A 386 24.40 8.96 11.73
CA GLU A 386 23.05 9.23 11.22
C GLU A 386 23.04 10.33 10.16
N ASP A 387 23.78 11.43 10.37
CA ASP A 387 23.88 12.54 9.41
C ASP A 387 24.57 12.10 8.12
N SER A 388 25.52 11.18 8.23
CA SER A 388 26.19 10.60 7.07
C SER A 388 25.23 9.75 6.25
N CYS A 389 24.39 8.90 6.88
CA CYS A 389 23.35 8.13 6.20
C CYS A 389 22.35 9.04 5.48
N LEU A 390 21.91 10.13 6.10
CA LEU A 390 20.98 11.09 5.49
C LEU A 390 21.57 11.78 4.26
N LYS A 391 22.88 12.05 4.23
CA LYS A 391 23.58 12.60 3.03
C LYS A 391 23.52 11.62 1.86
N PHE A 392 23.73 10.31 2.09
CA PHE A 392 23.61 9.29 1.04
C PHE A 392 22.18 9.12 0.54
N VAL A 393 21.19 9.17 1.44
CA VAL A 393 19.78 9.15 1.07
C VAL A 393 19.48 10.39 0.20
N LYS A 394 20.00 11.56 0.57
CA LYS A 394 19.85 12.80 -0.21
C LYS A 394 20.43 12.65 -1.62
N MET A 395 21.61 12.08 -1.74
CA MET A 395 22.22 11.81 -3.04
C MET A 395 21.34 10.90 -3.92
N SER A 396 20.83 9.80 -3.37
CA SER A 396 19.93 8.90 -4.11
C SER A 396 18.62 9.59 -4.50
N TYR A 397 18.06 10.39 -3.61
CA TYR A 397 16.86 11.19 -3.85
C TYR A 397 17.06 12.21 -4.96
N ASP A 398 18.19 12.93 -4.98
CA ASP A 398 18.51 13.93 -6.01
C ASP A 398 18.69 13.32 -7.41
N HIS A 399 18.96 12.00 -7.47
CA HIS A 399 19.03 11.24 -8.73
C HIS A 399 17.68 10.65 -9.18
N LEU A 400 16.59 10.85 -8.42
CA LEU A 400 15.26 10.48 -8.87
C LEU A 400 14.71 11.47 -9.90
N PRO A 401 13.91 11.01 -10.86
CA PRO A 401 13.05 11.89 -11.65
C PRO A 401 12.16 12.75 -10.74
N GLN A 402 11.88 13.97 -11.13
CA GLN A 402 11.18 14.93 -10.27
C GLN A 402 9.79 14.43 -9.82
N GLU A 403 9.06 13.78 -10.72
CA GLU A 403 7.74 13.21 -10.44
C GLU A 403 7.83 12.14 -9.36
N VAL A 404 8.86 11.31 -9.42
CA VAL A 404 9.08 10.23 -8.45
C VAL A 404 9.58 10.77 -7.11
N GLN A 405 10.35 11.88 -7.12
CA GLN A 405 10.79 12.56 -5.87
C GLN A 405 9.60 12.96 -5.00
N MET A 406 8.57 13.53 -5.59
CA MET A 406 7.36 13.95 -4.87
C MET A 406 6.58 12.76 -4.32
N CYS A 407 6.44 11.70 -5.12
CA CYS A 407 5.81 10.44 -4.69
C CYS A 407 6.57 9.78 -3.53
N PHE A 408 7.90 9.85 -3.55
CA PHE A 408 8.73 9.33 -2.45
C PHE A 408 8.53 10.14 -1.16
N LEU A 409 8.65 11.47 -1.22
CA LEU A 409 8.43 12.32 -0.05
C LEU A 409 7.02 12.16 0.54
N TYR A 410 6.02 11.96 -0.33
CA TYR A 410 4.64 11.75 0.10
C TYR A 410 4.47 10.48 0.96
N CYS A 411 5.31 9.47 0.80
CA CYS A 411 5.27 8.29 1.67
C CYS A 411 5.50 8.64 3.16
N GLY A 412 6.15 9.78 3.44
CA GLY A 412 6.34 10.30 4.80
C GLY A 412 5.07 10.85 5.47
N VAL A 413 3.94 10.97 4.75
CA VAL A 413 2.64 11.36 5.33
C VAL A 413 2.11 10.27 6.27
N PHE A 414 2.41 9.00 5.99
CA PHE A 414 1.98 7.89 6.82
C PHE A 414 2.77 7.84 8.13
N PRO A 415 2.20 7.28 9.20
CA PRO A 415 2.93 7.12 10.46
C PRO A 415 4.19 6.27 10.30
N ARG A 416 5.18 6.51 11.14
CA ARG A 416 6.41 5.72 11.18
C ARG A 416 6.10 4.23 11.36
N GLY A 417 6.76 3.38 10.59
CA GLY A 417 6.57 1.94 10.66
C GLY A 417 5.24 1.43 10.09
N PHE A 418 4.42 2.30 9.50
CA PHE A 418 3.13 1.92 8.92
C PHE A 418 3.29 1.08 7.66
N ASP A 419 2.55 -0.04 7.58
CA ASP A 419 2.46 -0.85 6.37
C ASP A 419 1.49 -0.21 5.39
N ILE A 420 2.03 0.57 4.46
CA ILE A 420 1.26 1.34 3.49
C ILE A 420 0.66 0.40 2.45
N PRO A 421 -0.69 0.30 2.32
CA PRO A 421 -1.30 -0.45 1.23
C PRO A 421 -1.00 0.22 -0.12
N CYS A 422 -0.33 -0.49 -1.03
CA CYS A 422 0.11 0.08 -2.30
C CYS A 422 -1.05 0.66 -3.13
N TRP A 423 -2.21 0.00 -3.14
CA TRP A 423 -3.40 0.49 -3.82
C TRP A 423 -3.91 1.83 -3.26
N LYS A 424 -3.77 2.05 -1.94
CA LYS A 424 -4.16 3.29 -1.25
C LYS A 424 -3.18 4.41 -1.60
N LEU A 425 -1.90 4.12 -1.53
CA LEU A 425 -0.82 5.05 -1.89
C LEU A 425 -0.97 5.58 -3.32
N ILE A 426 -1.18 4.68 -4.28
CA ILE A 426 -1.37 5.01 -5.70
C ILE A 426 -2.56 5.96 -5.88
N ARG A 427 -3.70 5.68 -5.25
CA ARG A 427 -4.89 6.52 -5.37
C ARG A 427 -4.73 7.88 -4.71
N LEU A 428 -4.01 7.95 -3.60
CA LEU A 428 -3.66 9.21 -2.95
C LEU A 428 -2.75 10.04 -3.85
N TRP A 429 -1.71 9.46 -4.47
CA TRP A 429 -0.86 10.16 -5.43
C TRP A 429 -1.67 10.73 -6.61
N ILE A 430 -2.63 9.97 -7.12
CA ILE A 430 -3.52 10.42 -8.21
C ILE A 430 -4.42 11.59 -7.74
N ALA A 431 -5.04 11.47 -6.58
CA ALA A 431 -5.93 12.52 -6.05
C ALA A 431 -5.17 13.82 -5.74
N GLU A 432 -3.91 13.70 -5.30
CA GLU A 432 -3.00 14.81 -5.06
C GLU A 432 -2.44 15.44 -6.35
N GLY A 433 -2.66 14.80 -7.51
CA GLY A 433 -2.13 15.26 -8.79
C GLY A 433 -0.63 15.08 -8.96
N LEU A 434 -0.02 14.12 -8.24
CA LEU A 434 1.41 13.83 -8.35
C LEU A 434 1.76 12.98 -9.58
N ILE A 435 0.76 12.37 -10.21
CA ILE A 435 0.92 11.50 -11.37
C ILE A 435 0.67 12.29 -12.65
N LYS A 436 1.68 12.38 -13.51
CA LYS A 436 1.60 13.09 -14.78
C LYS A 436 0.93 12.21 -15.83
N PRO A 437 -0.20 12.62 -16.41
CA PRO A 437 -0.90 11.82 -17.43
C PRO A 437 -0.03 11.58 -18.67
N GLN A 438 -0.15 10.38 -19.25
CA GLN A 438 0.46 10.02 -20.52
C GLN A 438 -0.59 9.35 -21.42
N PRO A 439 -0.60 9.60 -22.75
CA PRO A 439 -1.68 9.20 -23.64
C PRO A 439 -1.97 7.69 -23.68
N GLU A 440 -0.95 6.85 -23.48
CA GLU A 440 -1.07 5.39 -23.66
C GLU A 440 -1.34 4.63 -22.36
N PHE A 441 -1.24 5.29 -21.21
CA PHE A 441 -1.31 4.67 -19.89
C PHE A 441 -2.41 5.28 -19.03
N THR A 442 -3.00 4.46 -18.19
CA THR A 442 -3.86 4.94 -17.12
C THR A 442 -3.02 5.56 -15.98
N LEU A 443 -3.61 6.45 -15.20
CA LEU A 443 -2.92 7.07 -14.06
C LEU A 443 -2.44 6.01 -13.05
N GLU A 444 -3.20 4.93 -12.89
CA GLU A 444 -2.85 3.82 -12.00
C GLU A 444 -1.61 3.08 -12.49
N GLU A 445 -1.51 2.80 -13.79
CA GLU A 445 -0.34 2.12 -14.39
C GLU A 445 0.92 2.97 -14.25
N ILE A 446 0.82 4.28 -14.47
CA ILE A 446 1.97 5.21 -14.27
C ILE A 446 2.37 5.24 -12.79
N ALA A 447 1.41 5.32 -11.87
CA ALA A 447 1.69 5.35 -10.44
C ALA A 447 2.29 4.01 -9.95
N GLU A 448 1.85 2.87 -10.47
CA GLU A 448 2.46 1.55 -10.21
C GLU A 448 3.89 1.50 -10.72
N PHE A 449 4.17 2.12 -11.87
CA PHE A 449 5.53 2.23 -12.39
C PHE A 449 6.42 3.09 -11.48
N TYR A 450 5.95 4.24 -10.99
CA TYR A 450 6.69 5.08 -10.03
C TYR A 450 6.97 4.34 -8.71
N LEU A 451 5.99 3.61 -8.21
CA LEU A 451 6.18 2.78 -7.01
C LEU A 451 7.22 1.68 -7.25
N THR A 452 7.18 1.05 -8.42
CA THR A 452 8.15 0.00 -8.80
C THR A 452 9.56 0.58 -8.92
N ASP A 453 9.74 1.79 -9.45
CA ASP A 453 11.05 2.46 -9.51
C ASP A 453 11.58 2.76 -8.09
N LEU A 454 10.74 3.26 -7.18
CA LEU A 454 11.12 3.48 -5.78
C LEU A 454 11.55 2.19 -5.07
N LEU A 455 10.83 1.09 -5.33
CA LEU A 455 11.16 -0.23 -4.79
C LEU A 455 12.46 -0.79 -5.37
N ASN A 456 12.66 -0.62 -6.68
CA ASN A 456 13.87 -1.04 -7.37
C ASN A 456 15.12 -0.29 -6.86
N ARG A 457 14.94 0.97 -6.46
CA ARG A 457 16.00 1.80 -5.85
C ARG A 457 16.13 1.60 -4.34
N ASN A 458 15.39 0.67 -3.76
CA ASN A 458 15.37 0.37 -2.33
C ASN A 458 15.00 1.58 -1.43
N LEU A 459 14.32 2.58 -1.97
CA LEU A 459 13.81 3.72 -1.22
C LEU A 459 12.51 3.39 -0.49
N VAL A 460 11.83 2.33 -0.91
CA VAL A 460 10.65 1.75 -0.27
C VAL A 460 10.86 0.25 -0.14
N ILE A 461 10.40 -0.34 0.96
CA ILE A 461 10.59 -1.76 1.27
C ILE A 461 9.28 -2.51 1.07
N ILE A 462 9.34 -3.68 0.42
CA ILE A 462 8.20 -4.58 0.29
C ILE A 462 7.97 -5.30 1.61
N MET A 463 6.76 -5.15 2.19
CA MET A 463 6.38 -5.84 3.42
C MET A 463 5.58 -7.11 3.14
N GLN A 464 4.60 -7.02 2.26
CA GLN A 464 3.76 -8.16 1.88
C GLN A 464 3.54 -8.18 0.38
N LYS A 465 3.53 -9.38 -0.20
CA LYS A 465 3.06 -9.63 -1.57
C LYS A 465 1.71 -10.33 -1.55
N ARG A 466 0.98 -10.16 -2.63
CA ARG A 466 -0.20 -10.95 -2.92
C ARG A 466 0.24 -12.30 -3.48
N SER A 467 -0.69 -13.26 -3.53
CA SER A 467 -0.44 -14.58 -4.11
C SER A 467 -0.02 -14.55 -5.60
N ASP A 468 -0.34 -13.48 -6.31
CA ASP A 468 0.06 -13.27 -7.71
C ASP A 468 1.41 -12.57 -7.86
N GLY A 469 2.17 -12.42 -6.78
CA GLY A 469 3.45 -11.72 -6.77
C GLY A 469 3.35 -10.19 -6.72
N GLN A 470 2.15 -9.59 -6.94
CA GLN A 470 1.98 -8.14 -6.84
C GLN A 470 2.21 -7.67 -5.40
N ILE A 471 2.73 -6.46 -5.26
CA ILE A 471 3.02 -5.88 -3.95
C ILE A 471 1.71 -5.48 -3.28
N LYS A 472 1.49 -5.99 -2.06
CA LYS A 472 0.30 -5.69 -1.26
C LYS A 472 0.52 -4.48 -0.39
N THR A 473 1.62 -4.48 0.39
CA THR A 473 2.00 -3.39 1.28
C THR A 473 3.49 -3.09 1.17
N CYS A 474 3.83 -1.83 1.36
CA CYS A 474 5.20 -1.34 1.40
C CYS A 474 5.40 -0.47 2.66
N ARG A 475 6.66 -0.17 2.99
CA ARG A 475 7.04 0.62 4.16
C ARG A 475 8.29 1.44 3.87
N LEU A 476 8.42 2.60 4.51
CA LEU A 476 9.70 3.30 4.57
C LEU A 476 10.58 2.73 5.67
N HIS A 477 11.88 2.60 5.40
CA HIS A 477 12.86 2.42 6.47
C HIS A 477 12.95 3.68 7.32
N ASP A 478 13.23 3.55 8.61
CA ASP A 478 13.21 4.68 9.54
C ASP A 478 14.07 5.87 9.14
N MET A 479 15.28 5.64 8.62
CA MET A 479 16.15 6.70 8.14
C MET A 479 15.56 7.42 6.91
N LEU A 480 14.91 6.66 6.02
CA LEU A 480 14.22 7.19 4.85
C LEU A 480 12.97 7.97 5.28
N TYR A 481 12.27 7.50 6.30
CA TYR A 481 11.14 8.22 6.89
C TYR A 481 11.57 9.57 7.48
N GLN A 482 12.65 9.60 8.29
CA GLN A 482 13.20 10.84 8.83
C GLN A 482 13.63 11.80 7.72
N PHE A 483 14.27 11.28 6.66
CA PHE A 483 14.62 12.07 5.48
C PHE A 483 13.39 12.68 4.82
N CYS A 484 12.35 11.85 4.55
CA CYS A 484 11.10 12.32 3.94
C CYS A 484 10.43 13.41 4.79
N LYS A 485 10.40 13.25 6.12
CA LYS A 485 9.87 14.26 7.05
C LYS A 485 10.62 15.58 6.94
N LYS A 486 11.93 15.54 7.04
CA LYS A 486 12.80 16.74 6.98
C LYS A 486 12.69 17.45 5.63
N GLU A 487 12.81 16.72 4.53
CA GLU A 487 12.72 17.28 3.18
C GLU A 487 11.30 17.75 2.83
N ALA A 488 10.28 17.04 3.25
CA ALA A 488 8.89 17.43 3.02
C ALA A 488 8.52 18.71 3.80
N SER A 489 9.00 18.86 5.03
CA SER A 489 8.83 20.09 5.81
C SER A 489 9.53 21.25 5.13
N ASN A 490 10.80 21.09 4.70
CA ASN A 490 11.55 22.11 3.97
C ASN A 490 10.87 22.53 2.65
N LYS A 491 10.13 21.62 2.05
CA LYS A 491 9.43 21.80 0.77
C LYS A 491 7.94 22.08 0.91
N TRP A 492 7.46 22.28 2.14
CA TRP A 492 6.06 22.57 2.49
C TRP A 492 5.07 21.54 1.94
N LEU A 493 5.51 20.30 1.85
CA LEU A 493 4.68 19.24 1.29
C LEU A 493 3.59 18.80 2.26
N PHE A 494 3.93 18.58 3.53
CA PHE A 494 2.97 18.28 4.61
C PHE A 494 3.49 18.75 5.96
N GLN A 495 2.57 18.95 6.91
CA GLN A 495 2.86 19.27 8.28
C GLN A 495 2.14 18.29 9.22
N GLU A 496 2.81 17.96 10.31
CA GLU A 496 2.19 17.39 11.50
C GLU A 496 2.15 18.52 12.53
N PRO A 497 0.97 18.84 13.09
CA PRO A 497 0.94 19.82 14.16
C PRO A 497 1.62 19.21 15.38
N ASP A 498 2.78 19.72 15.70
CA ASP A 498 3.30 19.63 17.06
C ASP A 498 2.48 20.60 17.91
N GLN A 499 2.32 20.31 19.19
CA GLN A 499 1.33 20.93 20.11
C GLN A 499 1.25 22.46 20.15
N SER A 500 2.03 23.21 19.34
CA SER A 500 2.13 24.64 19.49
C SER A 500 1.99 25.55 18.27
N LYS A 501 2.23 25.14 17.02
CA LYS A 501 2.11 26.08 15.88
C LYS A 501 1.87 25.38 14.53
N LEU A 502 0.62 25.42 14.05
CA LEU A 502 0.34 25.39 12.62
C LEU A 502 0.76 26.73 12.02
N ASP A 503 1.52 26.70 10.94
CA ASP A 503 1.60 27.84 10.05
C ASP A 503 0.37 27.76 9.09
N PRO A 504 -0.72 28.48 9.37
CA PRO A 504 -1.96 28.35 8.62
C PRO A 504 -1.79 28.75 7.15
N ASP A 505 -0.80 29.57 6.83
CA ASP A 505 -0.64 30.13 5.48
C ASP A 505 0.12 29.18 4.53
N THR A 506 0.87 28.23 5.06
CA THR A 506 1.73 27.35 4.26
C THR A 506 1.32 25.88 4.28
N CYS A 507 0.46 25.48 5.24
CA CYS A 507 0.04 24.08 5.38
C CYS A 507 -0.97 23.67 4.32
N ARG A 508 -0.56 22.81 3.39
CA ARG A 508 -1.45 22.24 2.36
C ARG A 508 -1.95 20.85 2.71
N ARG A 509 -1.17 20.07 3.43
CA ARG A 509 -1.48 18.70 3.81
C ARG A 509 -1.24 18.52 5.29
N LEU A 510 -2.28 18.10 5.97
CA LEU A 510 -2.30 17.97 7.42
C LEU A 510 -2.53 16.51 7.80
N CYS A 511 -1.59 15.96 8.54
CA CYS A 511 -1.72 14.64 9.14
C CYS A 511 -1.81 14.79 10.66
N ILE A 512 -2.90 14.30 11.25
CA ILE A 512 -3.13 14.39 12.70
C ILE A 512 -3.32 12.98 13.25
N GLN A 513 -2.68 12.71 14.37
CA GLN A 513 -2.95 11.49 15.10
C GLN A 513 -4.32 11.56 15.81
N PRO A 514 -5.08 10.47 15.87
CA PRO A 514 -6.40 10.45 16.50
C PRO A 514 -6.42 10.93 17.95
N SER A 515 -5.33 10.73 18.70
CA SER A 515 -5.19 11.18 20.10
C SER A 515 -5.19 12.71 20.25
N ASN A 516 -4.71 13.43 19.22
CA ASN A 516 -4.51 14.87 19.27
C ASN A 516 -5.61 15.64 18.53
N LEU A 517 -6.54 14.90 17.91
CA LEU A 517 -7.54 15.50 17.02
C LEU A 517 -8.53 16.41 17.76
N SER A 518 -9.06 15.97 18.91
CA SER A 518 -10.03 16.77 19.69
C SER A 518 -9.41 18.08 20.19
N ASP A 519 -8.18 18.04 20.67
CA ASP A 519 -7.45 19.23 21.13
C ASP A 519 -7.18 20.18 19.95
N PHE A 520 -6.78 19.64 18.81
CA PHE A 520 -6.57 20.41 17.60
C PHE A 520 -7.85 21.09 17.11
N LEU A 521 -8.96 20.38 17.04
CA LEU A 521 -10.25 20.94 16.59
C LEU A 521 -10.82 21.96 17.60
N SER A 522 -10.51 21.82 18.89
CA SER A 522 -10.95 22.78 19.93
C SER A 522 -10.33 24.17 19.74
N THR A 523 -9.13 24.25 19.18
CA THR A 523 -8.47 25.54 18.86
C THR A 523 -9.08 26.23 17.65
N THR A 524 -10.07 25.61 16.99
CA THR A 524 -10.77 26.11 15.79
C THR A 524 -9.84 26.72 14.75
N PRO A 525 -8.86 25.95 14.22
CA PRO A 525 -7.95 26.50 13.25
C PRO A 525 -8.69 26.83 11.96
N VAL A 526 -8.66 28.08 11.54
CA VAL A 526 -9.08 28.47 10.20
C VAL A 526 -7.89 28.27 9.27
N ALA A 527 -7.82 27.11 8.65
CA ALA A 527 -6.74 26.75 7.71
C ALA A 527 -7.33 26.56 6.30
N GLU A 528 -7.78 27.66 5.69
CA GLU A 528 -8.42 27.68 4.36
C GLU A 528 -7.52 27.12 3.24
N HIS A 529 -6.22 27.04 3.48
CA HIS A 529 -5.22 26.56 2.50
C HIS A 529 -5.04 25.05 2.50
N VAL A 530 -5.53 24.35 3.55
CA VAL A 530 -5.41 22.89 3.64
C VAL A 530 -6.23 22.22 2.53
N ARG A 531 -5.56 21.37 1.77
CA ARG A 531 -6.12 20.58 0.67
C ARG A 531 -6.32 19.11 1.01
N SER A 532 -5.55 18.61 1.97
CA SER A 532 -5.58 17.22 2.34
C SER A 532 -5.53 17.04 3.84
N PHE A 533 -6.44 16.24 4.34
CA PHE A 533 -6.55 15.93 5.75
C PHE A 533 -6.51 14.42 5.96
N TYR A 534 -5.55 13.98 6.78
CA TYR A 534 -5.31 12.58 7.09
C TYR A 534 -5.39 12.34 8.60
N CYS A 535 -6.04 11.25 8.95
CA CYS A 535 -6.01 10.74 10.31
C CYS A 535 -5.79 9.23 10.26
N PHE A 536 -4.52 8.81 10.37
CA PHE A 536 -4.16 7.41 10.35
C PHE A 536 -4.06 6.85 11.77
N SER A 537 -4.53 5.64 11.98
CA SER A 537 -4.40 4.91 13.25
C SER A 537 -3.96 3.49 13.00
N SER A 538 -3.10 2.99 13.86
CA SER A 538 -2.81 1.56 13.96
C SER A 538 -3.94 0.78 14.65
N LYS A 539 -4.89 1.47 15.29
CA LYS A 539 -6.03 0.88 16.00
C LYS A 539 -7.02 0.24 15.04
N GLN A 540 -7.58 -0.90 15.42
CA GLN A 540 -8.50 -1.65 14.57
C GLN A 540 -9.93 -1.09 14.54
N LYS A 541 -10.34 -0.33 15.57
CA LYS A 541 -11.66 0.30 15.61
C LYS A 541 -11.55 1.80 15.39
N PRO A 542 -12.43 2.38 14.56
CA PRO A 542 -12.52 3.82 14.43
C PRO A 542 -12.86 4.49 15.76
N ILE A 543 -12.23 5.64 16.01
CA ILE A 543 -12.51 6.49 17.17
C ILE A 543 -13.77 7.28 16.90
N ASN A 544 -14.69 7.35 17.88
CA ASN A 544 -15.93 8.11 17.72
C ASN A 544 -15.61 9.61 17.74
N LEU A 545 -16.08 10.34 16.71
CA LEU A 545 -16.14 11.78 16.69
C LEU A 545 -17.54 12.26 17.11
N SER A 546 -17.58 13.36 17.84
CA SER A 546 -18.85 14.05 18.07
C SER A 546 -19.36 14.72 16.78
N PRO A 547 -20.68 14.95 16.65
CA PRO A 547 -21.23 15.69 15.51
C PRO A 547 -20.63 17.09 15.35
N ASN A 548 -20.23 17.72 16.45
CA ASN A 548 -19.61 19.04 16.45
C ASN A 548 -18.19 18.97 15.87
N GLU A 549 -17.35 18.00 16.28
CA GLU A 549 -16.00 17.84 15.73
C GLU A 549 -16.04 17.57 14.22
N THR A 550 -16.94 16.70 13.77
CA THR A 550 -17.15 16.47 12.34
C THR A 550 -17.48 17.76 11.60
N LYS A 551 -18.33 18.60 12.18
CA LYS A 551 -18.73 19.89 11.62
C LYS A 551 -17.59 20.91 11.59
N LEU A 552 -16.69 20.87 12.59
CA LEU A 552 -15.50 21.71 12.63
C LEU A 552 -14.51 21.38 11.51
N ILE A 553 -14.32 20.11 11.16
CA ILE A 553 -13.46 19.69 10.04
C ILE A 553 -13.89 20.36 8.73
N HIS A 554 -15.20 20.39 8.45
CA HIS A 554 -15.70 21.01 7.21
C HIS A 554 -15.48 22.53 7.17
N LYS A 555 -15.65 23.18 8.32
CA LYS A 555 -15.47 24.64 8.43
C LYS A 555 -14.00 25.04 8.37
N ALA A 556 -13.14 24.24 9.00
CA ALA A 556 -11.71 24.52 9.05
C ALA A 556 -11.05 24.39 7.66
N PHE A 557 -11.51 23.45 6.81
CA PHE A 557 -10.87 23.10 5.56
C PHE A 557 -11.80 23.12 4.34
N PRO A 558 -12.32 24.31 3.94
CA PRO A 558 -13.38 24.43 2.92
C PRO A 558 -12.93 24.05 1.50
N LEU A 559 -11.62 24.04 1.24
CA LEU A 559 -11.05 23.75 -0.09
C LEU A 559 -10.39 22.36 -0.16
N MET A 560 -10.83 21.42 0.68
CA MET A 560 -10.27 20.09 0.80
C MET A 560 -10.45 19.27 -0.49
N ARG A 561 -9.38 18.57 -0.90
CA ARG A 561 -9.32 17.64 -2.05
C ARG A 561 -9.22 16.19 -1.61
N VAL A 562 -8.56 15.94 -0.48
CA VAL A 562 -8.36 14.60 0.08
C VAL A 562 -8.83 14.57 1.53
N LEU A 563 -9.73 13.64 1.82
CA LEU A 563 -10.19 13.35 3.18
C LEU A 563 -10.00 11.85 3.45
N ASP A 564 -9.02 11.51 4.27
CA ASP A 564 -8.76 10.15 4.72
C ASP A 564 -8.85 10.05 6.23
N VAL A 565 -10.02 9.67 6.69
CA VAL A 565 -10.37 9.54 8.11
C VAL A 565 -11.05 8.19 8.40
N GLU A 566 -10.59 7.12 7.74
CA GLU A 566 -11.08 5.76 8.00
C GLU A 566 -10.91 5.32 9.45
N SER A 567 -9.93 5.89 10.16
CA SER A 567 -9.69 5.63 11.58
C SER A 567 -10.69 6.31 12.53
N LEU A 568 -11.60 7.11 12.00
CA LEU A 568 -12.57 7.89 12.76
C LEU A 568 -13.99 7.48 12.36
N LYS A 569 -14.89 7.45 13.35
CA LYS A 569 -16.32 7.27 13.08
C LYS A 569 -16.94 8.61 12.70
N PHE A 570 -17.14 8.81 11.41
CA PHE A 570 -17.57 10.05 10.79
C PHE A 570 -19.09 10.15 10.68
N ILE A 571 -19.64 11.34 10.80
CA ILE A 571 -21.07 11.60 10.66
C ILE A 571 -21.29 12.63 9.54
N PHE A 572 -22.14 12.30 8.56
CA PHE A 572 -22.48 13.24 7.49
C PHE A 572 -23.26 14.42 8.04
N SER A 573 -22.71 15.62 7.85
CA SER A 573 -23.43 16.88 8.07
C SER A 573 -23.94 17.48 6.75
N LYS A 574 -24.91 18.37 6.83
CA LYS A 574 -25.39 19.12 5.63
C LYS A 574 -24.27 19.96 5.00
N ASP A 575 -23.34 20.42 5.80
CA ASP A 575 -22.23 21.28 5.37
C ASP A 575 -21.17 20.50 4.57
N PHE A 576 -21.10 19.16 4.73
CA PHE A 576 -20.21 18.29 3.95
C PHE A 576 -20.38 18.46 2.44
N ASN A 577 -21.60 18.78 2.00
CA ASN A 577 -21.95 19.01 0.61
C ASN A 577 -21.26 20.25 -0.02
N GLN A 578 -20.60 21.08 0.78
CA GLN A 578 -19.89 22.28 0.31
C GLN A 578 -18.44 21.99 -0.10
N LEU A 579 -17.92 20.79 0.19
CA LEU A 579 -16.56 20.37 -0.15
C LEU A 579 -16.44 19.91 -1.61
N PHE A 580 -16.76 20.79 -2.55
CA PHE A 580 -16.87 20.46 -3.99
C PHE A 580 -15.57 20.01 -4.65
N HIS A 581 -14.42 20.28 -4.01
CA HIS A 581 -13.10 19.95 -4.54
C HIS A 581 -12.64 18.54 -4.20
N LEU A 582 -13.41 17.77 -3.43
CA LEU A 582 -13.02 16.43 -3.00
C LEU A 582 -12.79 15.50 -4.20
N ARG A 583 -11.58 14.91 -4.21
CA ARG A 583 -11.12 13.90 -5.18
C ARG A 583 -11.00 12.51 -4.55
N TYR A 584 -10.70 12.47 -3.26
CA TYR A 584 -10.55 11.24 -2.50
C TYR A 584 -11.28 11.36 -1.18
N ILE A 585 -12.15 10.41 -0.90
CA ILE A 585 -12.89 10.31 0.35
C ILE A 585 -12.72 8.89 0.88
N ALA A 586 -12.19 8.75 2.11
CA ALA A 586 -12.12 7.51 2.84
C ALA A 586 -12.61 7.75 4.28
N ILE A 587 -13.78 7.21 4.58
CA ILE A 587 -14.49 7.43 5.85
C ILE A 587 -15.09 6.15 6.40
N SER A 588 -15.17 6.08 7.73
CA SER A 588 -15.89 5.03 8.45
C SER A 588 -17.04 5.65 9.25
N GLY A 589 -18.14 4.95 9.42
CA GLY A 589 -19.28 5.48 10.19
C GLY A 589 -20.45 4.52 10.22
N ASP A 590 -21.59 5.00 10.68
CA ASP A 590 -22.84 4.22 10.69
C ASP A 590 -23.77 4.70 9.58
N PHE A 591 -23.40 4.33 8.34
CA PHE A 591 -24.12 4.80 7.15
C PHE A 591 -25.08 3.71 6.64
N LYS A 592 -26.38 4.00 6.56
CA LYS A 592 -27.38 3.15 5.90
C LYS A 592 -27.52 3.46 4.41
N ALA A 593 -27.24 4.70 4.04
CA ALA A 593 -27.31 5.13 2.66
C ALA A 593 -26.26 6.21 2.35
N LEU A 594 -25.78 6.23 1.10
CA LEU A 594 -25.01 7.34 0.56
C LEU A 594 -25.99 8.40 0.03
N PRO A 595 -26.00 9.64 0.58
CA PRO A 595 -26.97 10.66 0.21
C PRO A 595 -26.87 11.08 -1.27
N PRO A 596 -27.98 11.53 -1.89
CA PRO A 596 -27.99 12.05 -3.28
C PRO A 596 -26.99 13.19 -3.51
N THR A 597 -26.70 13.94 -2.45
CA THR A 597 -25.79 15.09 -2.48
C THR A 597 -24.36 14.75 -2.87
N PHE A 598 -23.94 13.48 -2.70
CA PHE A 598 -22.64 13.01 -3.19
C PHE A 598 -22.50 13.06 -4.72
N GLY A 599 -23.60 13.06 -5.47
CA GLY A 599 -23.59 13.31 -6.92
C GLY A 599 -23.08 14.70 -7.31
N LYS A 600 -22.92 15.62 -6.34
CA LYS A 600 -22.35 16.96 -6.55
C LYS A 600 -20.81 16.99 -6.54
N PHE A 601 -20.13 15.93 -6.09
CA PHE A 601 -18.66 15.87 -6.03
C PHE A 601 -18.04 15.50 -7.39
N TRP A 602 -18.20 16.38 -8.34
CA TRP A 602 -17.83 16.16 -9.75
C TRP A 602 -16.33 15.84 -10.00
N ASN A 603 -15.45 16.19 -9.04
CA ASN A 603 -14.02 15.86 -9.08
C ASN A 603 -13.68 14.52 -8.40
N LEU A 604 -14.67 13.84 -7.82
CA LEU A 604 -14.41 12.65 -7.01
C LEU A 604 -13.85 11.52 -7.87
N GLN A 605 -12.67 11.02 -7.48
CA GLN A 605 -11.95 9.94 -8.15
C GLN A 605 -11.99 8.63 -7.36
N THR A 606 -11.97 8.72 -6.03
CA THR A 606 -12.00 7.56 -5.13
C THR A 606 -12.95 7.79 -3.99
N LEU A 607 -13.84 6.83 -3.77
CA LEU A 607 -14.77 6.79 -2.64
C LEU A 607 -14.63 5.46 -1.89
N ILE A 608 -14.27 5.55 -0.61
CA ILE A 608 -14.13 4.42 0.31
C ILE A 608 -15.09 4.66 1.47
N LEU A 609 -16.04 3.76 1.65
CA LEU A 609 -17.05 3.82 2.68
C LEU A 609 -17.02 2.55 3.52
N ASN A 610 -16.63 2.66 4.78
CA ASN A 610 -16.68 1.58 5.75
C ASN A 610 -17.83 1.84 6.72
N THR A 611 -18.88 1.06 6.62
CA THR A 611 -20.03 1.21 7.50
C THR A 611 -20.05 0.14 8.59
N SER A 612 -20.44 0.54 9.80
CA SER A 612 -20.70 -0.33 10.94
C SER A 612 -22.18 -0.64 11.13
N THR A 613 -23.03 -0.26 10.18
CA THR A 613 -24.48 -0.56 10.23
C THR A 613 -24.75 -2.07 10.23
N LEU A 614 -25.83 -2.46 10.87
CA LEU A 614 -26.35 -3.85 10.83
C LEU A 614 -27.21 -4.12 9.58
N GLU A 615 -27.44 -3.11 8.75
CA GLU A 615 -28.17 -3.29 7.50
C GLU A 615 -27.38 -4.20 6.55
N PRO A 616 -28.06 -5.12 5.81
CA PRO A 616 -27.40 -6.06 4.91
C PRO A 616 -26.78 -5.37 3.68
N THR A 617 -27.27 -4.20 3.31
CA THR A 617 -26.81 -3.46 2.13
C THR A 617 -26.71 -1.96 2.40
N LEU A 618 -25.77 -1.31 1.71
CA LEU A 618 -25.64 0.14 1.65
C LEU A 618 -26.39 0.68 0.42
N GLU A 619 -27.41 1.49 0.63
CA GLU A 619 -28.14 2.09 -0.48
C GLU A 619 -27.38 3.30 -1.05
N VAL A 620 -26.99 3.27 -2.32
CA VAL A 620 -26.33 4.39 -3.01
C VAL A 620 -27.41 5.23 -3.69
N LYS A 621 -27.84 6.33 -3.02
CA LYS A 621 -28.85 7.28 -3.57
C LYS A 621 -28.21 8.36 -4.45
N ALA A 622 -26.90 8.50 -4.39
CA ALA A 622 -26.16 9.42 -5.24
C ALA A 622 -26.10 8.91 -6.68
N ASP A 623 -26.30 9.79 -7.65
CA ASP A 623 -26.05 9.47 -9.06
C ASP A 623 -24.53 9.44 -9.31
N ILE A 624 -23.96 8.25 -9.11
CA ILE A 624 -22.52 8.02 -9.31
C ILE A 624 -22.13 7.99 -10.79
N TRP A 625 -23.10 7.82 -11.69
CA TRP A 625 -22.87 7.72 -13.14
C TRP A 625 -22.54 9.07 -13.78
N ASN A 626 -22.97 10.16 -13.13
CA ASN A 626 -22.63 11.53 -13.50
C ASN A 626 -21.30 12.01 -12.90
N LEU A 627 -20.64 11.21 -12.04
CA LEU A 627 -19.30 11.49 -11.53
C LEU A 627 -18.25 11.05 -12.54
N LEU A 628 -18.01 11.88 -13.56
CA LEU A 628 -17.15 11.53 -14.71
C LEU A 628 -15.71 11.17 -14.34
N GLN A 629 -15.23 11.63 -13.19
CA GLN A 629 -13.89 11.37 -12.69
C GLN A 629 -13.81 10.16 -11.75
N LEU A 630 -14.95 9.56 -11.36
CA LEU A 630 -14.96 8.46 -10.39
C LEU A 630 -14.36 7.19 -10.99
N ARG A 631 -13.28 6.73 -10.38
CA ARG A 631 -12.47 5.57 -10.81
C ARG A 631 -12.63 4.37 -9.87
N HIS A 632 -12.81 4.62 -8.59
CA HIS A 632 -12.85 3.58 -7.57
C HIS A 632 -13.96 3.81 -6.55
N LEU A 633 -14.84 2.82 -6.42
CA LEU A 633 -15.84 2.75 -5.36
C LEU A 633 -15.58 1.51 -4.52
N HIS A 634 -15.36 1.72 -3.22
CA HIS A 634 -15.16 0.66 -2.23
C HIS A 634 -16.15 0.77 -1.10
N THR A 635 -16.77 -0.35 -0.76
CA THR A 635 -17.59 -0.51 0.43
C THR A 635 -17.21 -1.80 1.16
N ASN A 636 -17.46 -1.88 2.45
CA ASN A 636 -17.23 -3.10 3.24
C ASN A 636 -18.47 -4.02 3.30
N ILE A 637 -19.63 -3.48 2.94
CA ILE A 637 -20.90 -4.24 2.79
C ILE A 637 -21.44 -4.09 1.36
N PRO A 638 -22.37 -4.97 0.92
CA PRO A 638 -22.94 -4.89 -0.43
C PRO A 638 -23.59 -3.54 -0.72
N ALA A 639 -23.16 -2.89 -1.79
CA ALA A 639 -23.71 -1.62 -2.24
C ALA A 639 -24.80 -1.82 -3.29
N LYS A 640 -25.98 -1.26 -3.04
CA LYS A 640 -27.08 -1.20 -4.01
C LYS A 640 -26.92 0.08 -4.85
N LEU A 641 -26.51 -0.08 -6.11
CA LEU A 641 -26.23 1.02 -7.01
C LEU A 641 -27.52 1.53 -7.68
N PRO A 642 -27.61 2.84 -7.97
CA PRO A 642 -28.74 3.38 -8.74
C PRO A 642 -28.67 2.95 -10.20
N SER A 643 -29.80 2.81 -10.87
CA SER A 643 -29.84 2.63 -12.32
C SER A 643 -29.41 3.93 -13.02
N PRO A 644 -28.66 3.89 -14.13
CA PRO A 644 -28.28 5.07 -14.86
C PRO A 644 -29.51 5.82 -15.39
N THR A 645 -29.54 7.14 -15.20
CA THR A 645 -30.66 7.98 -15.70
C THR A 645 -30.67 8.11 -17.21
N THR A 646 -29.48 7.88 -17.84
CA THR A 646 -29.33 7.87 -19.30
C THR A 646 -28.47 6.69 -19.72
N THR A 647 -29.01 5.86 -20.58
CA THR A 647 -28.26 4.73 -21.22
C THR A 647 -27.34 5.24 -22.33
N THR A 648 -27.67 6.39 -22.93
CA THR A 648 -26.87 7.06 -23.97
C THR A 648 -25.87 8.01 -23.35
N GLY A 649 -24.58 7.86 -23.68
CA GLY A 649 -23.51 8.74 -23.23
C GLY A 649 -22.18 8.01 -23.02
N LYS A 650 -21.12 8.76 -22.69
CA LYS A 650 -19.78 8.18 -22.47
C LYS A 650 -19.82 7.14 -21.34
N PRO A 651 -19.07 6.01 -21.48
CA PRO A 651 -18.86 5.08 -20.38
C PRO A 651 -18.28 5.78 -19.16
N SER A 652 -18.53 5.23 -17.97
CA SER A 652 -17.90 5.73 -16.75
C SER A 652 -16.40 5.42 -16.72
N CYS A 653 -15.64 6.22 -15.98
CA CYS A 653 -14.20 5.96 -15.76
C CYS A 653 -13.94 4.92 -14.66
N LEU A 654 -14.98 4.27 -14.14
CA LEU A 654 -14.88 3.29 -13.07
C LEU A 654 -13.99 2.11 -13.47
N GLN A 655 -12.98 1.85 -12.64
CA GLN A 655 -12.06 0.71 -12.76
C GLN A 655 -12.26 -0.32 -11.64
N THR A 656 -12.76 0.11 -10.49
CA THR A 656 -13.01 -0.79 -9.36
C THR A 656 -14.39 -0.55 -8.77
N LEU A 657 -15.17 -1.62 -8.72
CA LEU A 657 -16.41 -1.71 -7.96
C LEU A 657 -16.27 -2.83 -6.93
N SER A 658 -16.25 -2.46 -5.66
CA SER A 658 -16.06 -3.43 -4.58
C SER A 658 -17.33 -3.57 -3.77
N MET A 659 -17.73 -4.83 -3.51
CA MET A 659 -18.92 -5.21 -2.75
C MET A 659 -20.23 -4.68 -3.36
N VAL A 660 -20.49 -4.95 -4.64
CA VAL A 660 -21.75 -4.62 -5.31
C VAL A 660 -22.80 -5.67 -4.92
N ALA A 661 -24.02 -5.22 -4.66
CA ALA A 661 -25.13 -6.12 -4.42
C ALA A 661 -25.58 -6.80 -5.75
N PRO A 662 -25.94 -8.10 -5.74
CA PRO A 662 -26.36 -8.84 -6.95
C PRO A 662 -27.46 -8.15 -7.74
N GLU A 663 -28.40 -7.50 -7.05
CA GLU A 663 -29.55 -6.79 -7.63
C GLU A 663 -29.12 -5.57 -8.46
N SER A 664 -27.93 -5.07 -8.24
CA SER A 664 -27.36 -3.93 -9.00
C SER A 664 -26.60 -4.35 -10.26
N CYS A 665 -26.47 -5.66 -10.52
CA CYS A 665 -25.79 -6.15 -11.72
C CYS A 665 -26.76 -6.23 -12.93
N GLU A 666 -27.58 -5.19 -13.12
CA GLU A 666 -28.44 -5.04 -14.28
C GLU A 666 -27.63 -4.66 -15.53
N LYS A 667 -28.13 -4.96 -16.71
CA LYS A 667 -27.45 -4.74 -18.00
C LYS A 667 -27.02 -3.27 -18.16
N ASP A 668 -27.91 -2.33 -17.92
CA ASP A 668 -27.63 -0.90 -18.09
C ASP A 668 -26.55 -0.40 -17.13
N VAL A 669 -26.53 -0.93 -15.89
CA VAL A 669 -25.52 -0.62 -14.88
C VAL A 669 -24.15 -1.11 -15.30
N LEU A 670 -24.05 -2.38 -15.75
CA LEU A 670 -22.76 -2.96 -16.16
C LEU A 670 -22.27 -2.42 -17.52
N ALA A 671 -23.17 -2.15 -18.46
CA ALA A 671 -22.81 -1.46 -19.72
C ALA A 671 -22.23 -0.08 -19.46
N LYS A 672 -22.78 0.68 -18.47
CA LYS A 672 -22.22 1.98 -18.07
C LYS A 672 -20.86 1.84 -17.38
N ALA A 673 -20.62 0.71 -16.71
CA ALA A 673 -19.39 0.37 -15.98
C ALA A 673 -18.40 -0.49 -16.81
N CYS A 674 -18.47 -0.49 -18.15
CA CYS A 674 -17.72 -1.40 -19.02
C CYS A 674 -16.18 -1.36 -18.84
N ASN A 675 -15.63 -0.26 -18.29
CA ASN A 675 -14.20 -0.09 -18.01
C ASN A 675 -13.73 -0.73 -16.70
N VAL A 676 -14.62 -1.40 -15.94
CA VAL A 676 -14.29 -2.01 -14.67
C VAL A 676 -13.32 -3.17 -14.86
N LYS A 677 -12.14 -3.04 -14.24
CA LYS A 677 -11.10 -4.08 -14.17
C LYS A 677 -11.27 -5.00 -12.97
N LYS A 678 -11.85 -4.49 -11.87
CA LYS A 678 -11.99 -5.23 -10.58
C LYS A 678 -13.42 -5.12 -10.09
N LEU A 679 -14.14 -6.26 -10.04
CA LEU A 679 -15.50 -6.36 -9.55
C LEU A 679 -15.59 -7.34 -8.40
N SER A 680 -16.28 -6.94 -7.30
CA SER A 680 -16.67 -7.86 -6.23
C SER A 680 -18.17 -7.78 -6.06
N ILE A 681 -18.83 -8.92 -6.15
CA ILE A 681 -20.29 -9.07 -5.94
C ILE A 681 -20.49 -9.83 -4.64
N ARG A 682 -21.32 -9.31 -3.76
CA ARG A 682 -21.64 -9.94 -2.48
C ARG A 682 -23.13 -9.88 -2.20
N GLY A 683 -23.71 -10.99 -1.76
CA GLY A 683 -25.13 -11.11 -1.42
C GLY A 683 -25.68 -12.50 -1.73
N GLN A 684 -26.94 -12.57 -2.09
CA GLN A 684 -27.60 -13.84 -2.44
C GLN A 684 -27.24 -14.28 -3.86
N MET A 685 -26.24 -15.17 -3.97
CA MET A 685 -25.73 -15.61 -5.27
C MET A 685 -26.74 -16.43 -6.10
N ALA A 686 -27.72 -17.09 -5.46
CA ALA A 686 -28.72 -17.89 -6.17
C ALA A 686 -29.53 -17.10 -7.20
N ALA A 687 -29.97 -15.91 -6.84
CA ALA A 687 -30.70 -15.01 -7.75
C ALA A 687 -29.81 -14.49 -8.89
N PHE A 688 -28.58 -14.15 -8.58
CA PHE A 688 -27.59 -13.67 -9.54
C PHE A 688 -27.21 -14.74 -10.59
N LEU A 689 -26.93 -15.96 -10.12
CA LEU A 689 -26.59 -17.11 -11.00
C LEU A 689 -27.78 -17.62 -11.79
N GLY A 690 -29.00 -17.50 -11.24
CA GLY A 690 -30.26 -17.87 -11.90
C GLY A 690 -30.70 -16.94 -13.04
N ALA A 691 -29.87 -16.00 -13.42
CA ALA A 691 -30.09 -15.04 -14.53
C ALA A 691 -31.37 -14.18 -14.38
N TYR A 692 -31.86 -13.98 -13.16
CA TYR A 692 -32.93 -13.02 -12.87
C TYR A 692 -32.51 -11.63 -13.36
N LYS A 693 -33.31 -10.97 -14.21
CA LYS A 693 -32.99 -9.72 -14.88
C LYS A 693 -31.62 -9.75 -15.62
N GLY A 694 -31.25 -10.88 -16.20
CA GLY A 694 -29.96 -11.09 -16.87
C GLY A 694 -28.83 -11.56 -15.92
N GLY A 695 -28.83 -11.17 -14.65
CA GLY A 695 -27.93 -11.65 -13.61
C GLY A 695 -26.48 -11.77 -14.06
N ILE A 696 -25.90 -12.97 -13.91
CA ILE A 696 -24.51 -13.25 -14.28
C ILE A 696 -24.24 -13.05 -15.80
N ASN A 697 -25.26 -13.19 -16.67
CA ASN A 697 -25.07 -13.00 -18.10
C ASN A 697 -24.70 -11.55 -18.45
N ASN A 698 -25.10 -10.59 -17.64
CA ASN A 698 -24.77 -9.19 -17.85
C ASN A 698 -23.26 -8.90 -17.66
N LEU A 699 -22.46 -9.83 -17.11
CA LEU A 699 -21.01 -9.69 -17.02
C LEU A 699 -20.33 -9.59 -18.40
N GLU A 700 -21.00 -10.00 -19.47
CA GLU A 700 -20.52 -9.84 -20.86
C GLU A 700 -20.27 -8.37 -21.26
N GLU A 701 -20.96 -7.43 -20.60
CA GLU A 701 -20.76 -5.99 -20.80
C GLU A 701 -19.39 -5.50 -20.29
N LEU A 702 -18.73 -6.25 -19.40
CA LEU A 702 -17.46 -5.89 -18.76
C LEU A 702 -16.25 -6.44 -19.53
N GLN A 703 -15.93 -5.83 -20.64
CA GLN A 703 -14.84 -6.29 -21.53
C GLN A 703 -13.43 -6.16 -20.94
N CYS A 704 -13.25 -5.32 -19.94
CA CYS A 704 -11.97 -5.05 -19.27
C CYS A 704 -11.80 -5.80 -17.94
N LEU A 705 -12.71 -6.72 -17.59
CA LEU A 705 -12.75 -7.37 -16.30
C LEU A 705 -11.59 -8.35 -16.13
N GLU A 706 -10.66 -8.03 -15.20
CA GLU A 706 -9.51 -8.89 -14.87
C GLU A 706 -9.69 -9.64 -13.55
N HIS A 707 -10.38 -9.03 -12.57
CA HIS A 707 -10.54 -9.58 -11.23
C HIS A 707 -12.02 -9.69 -10.87
N LEU A 708 -12.49 -10.89 -10.65
CA LEU A 708 -13.86 -11.17 -10.19
C LEU A 708 -13.86 -11.84 -8.83
N LYS A 709 -14.72 -11.34 -7.93
CA LYS A 709 -15.00 -11.99 -6.64
C LYS A 709 -16.50 -12.18 -6.50
N LEU A 710 -16.90 -13.39 -6.18
CA LEU A 710 -18.28 -13.75 -5.88
C LEU A 710 -18.36 -14.23 -4.42
N LEU A 711 -19.11 -13.51 -3.59
CA LEU A 711 -19.26 -13.79 -2.16
C LEU A 711 -20.73 -14.03 -1.85
N ASN A 712 -21.06 -15.20 -1.37
CA ASN A 712 -22.42 -15.55 -0.97
C ASN A 712 -22.62 -15.35 0.54
N ASP A 713 -23.62 -14.56 0.91
CA ASP A 713 -23.94 -14.25 2.31
C ASP A 713 -24.94 -15.24 2.94
N VAL A 714 -25.52 -16.14 2.16
CA VAL A 714 -26.52 -17.10 2.66
C VAL A 714 -25.81 -18.25 3.36
N LEU A 715 -26.05 -18.41 4.65
CA LEU A 715 -25.45 -19.46 5.49
C LEU A 715 -26.03 -20.86 5.21
N PHE A 716 -27.30 -20.94 4.88
CA PHE A 716 -28.00 -22.20 4.62
C PHE A 716 -28.56 -22.22 3.20
N ILE A 717 -27.95 -23.00 2.34
CA ILE A 717 -28.44 -23.22 0.97
C ILE A 717 -28.91 -24.64 0.91
N ASN A 718 -30.22 -24.81 0.76
CA ASN A 718 -30.83 -26.12 0.54
C ASN A 718 -30.69 -26.63 -0.90
N LYS A 719 -30.15 -25.82 -1.80
CA LYS A 719 -29.90 -26.17 -3.21
C LYS A 719 -28.47 -25.88 -3.59
N THR A 720 -27.81 -26.80 -4.25
CA THR A 720 -26.50 -26.57 -4.90
C THR A 720 -26.65 -25.50 -5.97
N LEU A 721 -25.77 -24.55 -5.96
CA LEU A 721 -25.68 -23.52 -7.00
C LEU A 721 -24.97 -24.10 -8.23
N HIS A 722 -25.30 -23.59 -9.40
CA HIS A 722 -24.70 -24.02 -10.65
C HIS A 722 -24.13 -22.82 -11.41
N LEU A 723 -22.97 -23.02 -12.00
CA LEU A 723 -22.40 -22.04 -12.92
C LEU A 723 -23.07 -22.19 -14.29
N PRO A 724 -23.41 -21.09 -14.99
CA PRO A 724 -23.88 -21.15 -16.36
C PRO A 724 -22.87 -21.87 -17.27
N LEU A 725 -23.33 -22.61 -18.27
CA LEU A 725 -22.48 -23.28 -19.26
C LEU A 725 -21.59 -22.26 -20.01
N ALA A 726 -22.11 -21.05 -20.24
CA ALA A 726 -21.39 -19.99 -20.92
C ALA A 726 -20.47 -19.16 -19.99
N PHE A 727 -20.28 -19.54 -18.74
CA PHE A 727 -19.51 -18.75 -17.75
C PHE A 727 -18.12 -18.33 -18.28
N SER A 728 -17.39 -19.24 -18.90
CA SER A 728 -16.07 -18.95 -19.49
C SER A 728 -16.12 -17.88 -20.60
N LYS A 729 -17.22 -17.80 -21.36
CA LYS A 729 -17.40 -16.77 -22.39
C LYS A 729 -17.73 -15.40 -21.79
N LEU A 730 -18.50 -15.39 -20.68
CA LEU A 730 -18.93 -14.17 -19.99
C LEU A 730 -17.74 -13.45 -19.33
N VAL A 731 -16.75 -14.21 -18.84
CA VAL A 731 -15.64 -13.68 -18.06
C VAL A 731 -14.26 -14.06 -18.62
N ARG A 732 -14.14 -14.17 -19.92
CA ARG A 732 -12.93 -14.65 -20.63
C ARG A 732 -11.65 -13.88 -20.32
N THR A 733 -11.75 -12.61 -19.91
CA THR A 733 -10.61 -11.74 -19.61
C THR A 733 -10.16 -11.85 -18.15
N VAL A 734 -10.88 -12.63 -17.31
CA VAL A 734 -10.60 -12.74 -15.88
C VAL A 734 -9.32 -13.51 -15.63
N LYS A 735 -8.35 -12.82 -15.02
CA LYS A 735 -7.09 -13.39 -14.54
C LYS A 735 -7.16 -13.90 -13.10
N LYS A 736 -8.04 -13.33 -12.29
CA LYS A 736 -8.20 -13.69 -10.87
C LYS A 736 -9.65 -13.90 -10.52
N LEU A 737 -9.96 -15.09 -10.05
CA LEU A 737 -11.29 -15.47 -9.57
C LEU A 737 -11.22 -15.84 -8.08
N THR A 738 -12.13 -15.27 -7.29
CA THR A 738 -12.33 -15.68 -5.90
C THR A 738 -13.79 -16.03 -5.69
N LEU A 739 -14.03 -17.23 -5.21
CA LEU A 739 -15.34 -17.74 -4.83
C LEU A 739 -15.36 -17.91 -3.31
N THR A 740 -16.36 -17.38 -2.64
CA THR A 740 -16.49 -17.45 -1.17
C THR A 740 -17.88 -17.91 -0.80
N ASN A 741 -18.02 -19.00 -0.05
CA ASN A 741 -19.27 -19.59 0.44
C ASN A 741 -20.31 -19.83 -0.66
N THR A 742 -19.87 -20.12 -1.89
CA THR A 742 -20.76 -20.32 -3.05
C THR A 742 -21.36 -21.72 -3.10
N ARG A 743 -20.75 -22.69 -2.41
CA ARG A 743 -21.23 -24.10 -2.29
C ARG A 743 -21.57 -24.75 -3.62
N PHE A 744 -20.79 -24.54 -4.66
CA PHE A 744 -20.89 -25.25 -5.90
C PHE A 744 -20.54 -26.73 -5.71
N ALA A 745 -21.10 -27.64 -6.51
CA ALA A 745 -20.55 -28.97 -6.57
C ALA A 745 -19.17 -29.00 -7.24
N TRP A 746 -18.25 -29.87 -6.81
CA TRP A 746 -16.90 -29.95 -7.40
C TRP A 746 -16.93 -30.22 -8.92
N SER A 747 -17.96 -30.86 -9.45
CA SER A 747 -18.15 -31.01 -10.90
C SER A 747 -18.28 -29.69 -11.65
N GLU A 748 -18.68 -28.60 -10.97
CA GLU A 748 -18.79 -27.29 -11.58
C GLU A 748 -17.41 -26.63 -11.77
N ALA A 749 -16.37 -27.10 -11.06
CA ALA A 749 -15.01 -26.57 -11.16
C ALA A 749 -14.42 -26.77 -12.56
N ASP A 750 -14.85 -27.78 -13.31
CA ASP A 750 -14.42 -28.03 -14.69
C ASP A 750 -14.77 -26.88 -15.63
N LYS A 751 -15.87 -26.15 -15.36
CA LYS A 751 -16.25 -24.96 -16.15
C LYS A 751 -15.25 -23.82 -15.97
N LEU A 752 -14.55 -23.78 -14.82
CA LEU A 752 -13.50 -22.79 -14.55
C LEU A 752 -12.20 -23.10 -15.28
N GLY A 753 -11.93 -24.38 -15.57
CA GLY A 753 -10.77 -24.81 -16.37
C GLY A 753 -10.80 -24.28 -17.82
N MET A 754 -11.99 -23.88 -18.30
CA MET A 754 -12.16 -23.27 -19.63
C MET A 754 -11.71 -21.79 -19.68
N LEU A 755 -11.33 -21.18 -18.54
CA LEU A 755 -10.87 -19.79 -18.47
C LEU A 755 -9.38 -19.74 -18.80
N GLU A 756 -9.06 -19.51 -20.09
CA GLU A 756 -7.68 -19.51 -20.60
C GLU A 756 -6.77 -18.46 -19.98
N SER A 757 -7.33 -17.36 -19.49
CA SER A 757 -6.59 -16.25 -18.87
C SER A 757 -6.44 -16.38 -17.34
N LEU A 758 -6.99 -17.43 -16.72
CA LEU A 758 -7.09 -17.53 -15.26
C LEU A 758 -5.76 -17.92 -14.63
N GLU A 759 -5.11 -16.96 -13.97
CA GLU A 759 -3.81 -17.11 -13.30
C GLU A 759 -3.95 -17.45 -11.80
N VAL A 760 -4.98 -16.90 -11.13
CA VAL A 760 -5.17 -17.05 -9.69
C VAL A 760 -6.60 -17.48 -9.38
N LEU A 761 -6.75 -18.62 -8.73
CA LEU A 761 -8.02 -19.19 -8.32
C LEU A 761 -8.05 -19.37 -6.80
N LYS A 762 -9.08 -18.80 -6.16
CA LYS A 762 -9.23 -18.89 -4.70
C LYS A 762 -10.62 -19.39 -4.33
N PHE A 763 -10.65 -20.50 -3.61
CA PHE A 763 -11.82 -21.09 -3.01
C PHE A 763 -11.79 -20.83 -1.51
N LYS A 764 -12.81 -20.17 -0.98
CA LYS A 764 -12.87 -19.77 0.42
C LYS A 764 -14.20 -20.14 1.04
N GLU A 765 -14.18 -20.48 2.34
CA GLU A 765 -15.40 -20.67 3.14
C GLU A 765 -16.39 -21.65 2.44
N ASN A 766 -15.98 -22.86 2.16
CA ASN A 766 -16.80 -23.83 1.44
C ASN A 766 -17.33 -23.31 0.08
N ALA A 767 -16.44 -22.73 -0.72
CA ALA A 767 -16.79 -22.33 -2.09
C ALA A 767 -17.33 -23.48 -2.93
N PHE A 768 -16.85 -24.70 -2.65
CA PHE A 768 -17.32 -25.95 -3.22
C PHE A 768 -17.73 -26.92 -2.13
N THR A 769 -18.68 -27.80 -2.45
CA THR A 769 -19.21 -28.85 -1.59
C THR A 769 -19.02 -30.22 -2.23
N GLY A 770 -18.91 -31.27 -1.38
CA GLY A 770 -18.63 -32.65 -1.75
C GLY A 770 -17.24 -33.06 -1.24
N ASP A 771 -17.02 -34.32 -1.18
CA ASP A 771 -15.89 -35.02 -0.61
C ASP A 771 -14.74 -35.27 -1.60
N LEU A 772 -15.05 -35.30 -2.90
CA LEU A 772 -14.10 -35.65 -3.97
C LEU A 772 -14.03 -34.56 -5.03
N TRP A 773 -12.78 -34.15 -5.33
CA TRP A 773 -12.46 -33.31 -6.49
C TRP A 773 -11.56 -34.05 -7.48
N LYS A 774 -12.10 -34.28 -8.67
CA LYS A 774 -11.41 -34.92 -9.79
C LYS A 774 -11.58 -34.03 -11.03
N PRO A 775 -10.66 -33.07 -11.28
CA PRO A 775 -10.76 -32.18 -12.41
C PRO A 775 -10.62 -32.96 -13.73
N LYS A 776 -11.59 -32.81 -14.60
CA LYS A 776 -11.60 -33.38 -15.95
C LYS A 776 -10.91 -32.48 -16.96
N SER A 777 -10.96 -31.15 -16.73
CA SER A 777 -10.32 -30.14 -17.57
C SER A 777 -9.01 -29.64 -16.95
N GLY A 778 -8.08 -29.18 -17.79
CA GLY A 778 -6.85 -28.51 -17.37
C GLY A 778 -7.06 -27.01 -17.15
N PHE A 779 -6.33 -26.46 -16.18
CA PHE A 779 -6.22 -25.01 -15.91
C PHE A 779 -4.92 -24.51 -16.54
N SER A 780 -4.94 -24.21 -17.84
CA SER A 780 -3.73 -23.99 -18.66
C SER A 780 -2.85 -22.83 -18.20
N ALA A 781 -3.44 -21.77 -17.63
CA ALA A 781 -2.71 -20.56 -17.21
C ALA A 781 -2.61 -20.43 -15.67
N LEU A 782 -3.15 -21.36 -14.89
CA LEU A 782 -3.26 -21.22 -13.44
C LEU A 782 -1.91 -21.33 -12.75
N GLN A 783 -1.47 -20.25 -12.12
CA GLN A 783 -0.24 -20.16 -11.36
C GLN A 783 -0.45 -20.34 -9.85
N VAL A 784 -1.61 -19.94 -9.32
CA VAL A 784 -1.90 -19.99 -7.89
C VAL A 784 -3.26 -20.63 -7.64
N LEU A 785 -3.25 -21.69 -6.85
CA LEU A 785 -4.44 -22.33 -6.32
C LEU A 785 -4.49 -22.15 -4.80
N TRP A 786 -5.60 -21.59 -4.31
CA TRP A 786 -5.82 -21.34 -2.89
C TRP A 786 -7.15 -21.97 -2.47
N ILE A 787 -7.09 -22.90 -1.51
CA ILE A 787 -8.28 -23.53 -0.91
C ILE A 787 -8.27 -23.23 0.58
N GLU A 788 -9.34 -22.62 1.06
CA GLU A 788 -9.49 -22.20 2.47
C GLU A 788 -10.83 -22.66 3.01
N ARG A 789 -10.80 -23.40 4.12
CA ARG A 789 -11.99 -23.96 4.82
C ARG A 789 -12.88 -24.74 3.87
N SER A 790 -12.39 -25.88 3.41
CA SER A 790 -13.07 -26.79 2.49
C SER A 790 -13.43 -28.10 3.20
N GLU A 791 -14.56 -28.68 2.81
CA GLU A 791 -15.01 -30.00 3.24
C GLU A 791 -14.44 -31.12 2.35
N LEU A 792 -13.54 -30.81 1.44
CA LEU A 792 -12.89 -31.76 0.54
C LEU A 792 -12.10 -32.79 1.33
N GLU A 793 -12.35 -34.08 1.05
CA GLU A 793 -11.68 -35.23 1.67
C GLU A 793 -10.65 -35.85 0.74
N SER A 794 -10.97 -35.97 -0.54
CA SER A 794 -10.09 -36.57 -1.54
C SER A 794 -9.91 -35.67 -2.75
N TRP A 795 -8.68 -35.54 -3.22
CA TRP A 795 -8.33 -34.76 -4.40
C TRP A 795 -7.42 -35.55 -5.33
N GLU A 796 -7.89 -35.76 -6.56
CA GLU A 796 -7.10 -36.36 -7.62
C GLU A 796 -6.67 -35.27 -8.60
N ALA A 797 -5.38 -35.14 -8.88
CA ALA A 797 -4.87 -34.13 -9.82
C ALA A 797 -3.59 -34.62 -10.47
N SER A 798 -3.31 -34.14 -11.67
CA SER A 798 -2.10 -34.46 -12.43
C SER A 798 -1.47 -33.21 -13.06
N VAL A 799 -0.31 -33.36 -13.67
CA VAL A 799 0.38 -32.28 -14.42
C VAL A 799 -0.52 -31.69 -15.51
N ILE A 800 -1.37 -32.49 -16.15
CA ILE A 800 -2.26 -32.03 -17.21
C ILE A 800 -3.31 -31.07 -16.66
N ASN A 801 -3.73 -31.26 -15.40
CA ASN A 801 -4.71 -30.39 -14.78
C ASN A 801 -4.14 -29.00 -14.41
N PHE A 802 -2.84 -28.92 -14.02
CA PHE A 802 -2.21 -27.70 -13.53
C PHE A 802 -0.79 -27.51 -14.08
N PRO A 803 -0.60 -27.36 -15.41
CA PRO A 803 0.72 -27.45 -16.05
C PRO A 803 1.70 -26.34 -15.64
N VAL A 804 1.21 -25.17 -15.19
CA VAL A 804 2.02 -23.98 -14.84
C VAL A 804 1.83 -23.54 -13.39
N LEU A 805 1.28 -24.40 -12.52
CA LEU A 805 1.04 -24.07 -11.11
C LEU A 805 2.38 -23.77 -10.41
N ARG A 806 2.45 -22.62 -9.74
CA ARG A 806 3.63 -22.15 -8.99
C ARG A 806 3.44 -22.23 -7.49
N GLN A 807 2.22 -21.94 -7.03
CA GLN A 807 1.91 -21.89 -5.61
C GLN A 807 0.59 -22.63 -5.31
N LEU A 808 0.65 -23.51 -4.32
CA LEU A 808 -0.51 -24.18 -3.72
C LEU A 808 -0.66 -23.72 -2.26
N VAL A 809 -1.84 -23.26 -1.88
CA VAL A 809 -2.14 -22.83 -0.52
C VAL A 809 -3.39 -23.54 0.00
N LEU A 810 -3.25 -24.29 1.07
CA LEU A 810 -4.32 -25.02 1.76
C LEU A 810 -4.42 -24.47 3.18
N ILE A 811 -5.61 -23.96 3.56
CA ILE A 811 -5.84 -23.37 4.88
C ILE A 811 -7.10 -23.95 5.51
N SER A 812 -6.96 -24.54 6.69
CA SER A 812 -8.08 -25.14 7.45
C SER A 812 -8.90 -26.12 6.58
N CYS A 813 -8.20 -26.99 5.85
CA CYS A 813 -8.78 -28.09 5.10
C CYS A 813 -8.67 -29.39 5.94
N ASP A 814 -9.37 -29.43 7.07
CA ASP A 814 -9.18 -30.44 8.12
C ASP A 814 -9.59 -31.85 7.69
N LYS A 815 -10.45 -31.94 6.67
CA LYS A 815 -10.92 -33.21 6.13
C LYS A 815 -10.04 -33.79 5.02
N LEU A 816 -9.20 -32.99 4.37
CA LEU A 816 -8.38 -33.41 3.25
C LEU A 816 -7.33 -34.43 3.71
N ASP A 817 -7.48 -35.66 3.23
CA ASP A 817 -6.61 -36.76 3.63
C ASP A 817 -5.23 -36.65 2.99
N ASP A 818 -5.17 -36.38 1.68
CA ASP A 818 -3.91 -36.35 0.94
C ASP A 818 -3.84 -35.22 -0.10
N VAL A 819 -2.63 -34.74 -0.33
CA VAL A 819 -2.27 -33.93 -1.50
C VAL A 819 -1.76 -34.87 -2.60
N PRO A 820 -2.24 -34.75 -3.86
CA PRO A 820 -1.83 -35.63 -4.94
C PRO A 820 -0.30 -35.65 -5.15
N LEU A 821 0.30 -36.82 -5.20
CA LEU A 821 1.75 -36.98 -5.36
C LEU A 821 2.21 -36.51 -6.75
N GLU A 822 1.35 -36.63 -7.75
CA GLU A 822 1.58 -36.22 -9.14
C GLU A 822 1.87 -34.71 -9.27
N LEU A 823 1.52 -33.89 -8.27
CA LEU A 823 1.92 -32.48 -8.21
C LEU A 823 3.44 -32.29 -8.12
N ALA A 824 4.19 -33.31 -7.68
CA ALA A 824 5.65 -33.29 -7.71
C ALA A 824 6.21 -33.19 -9.14
N ASP A 825 5.47 -33.61 -10.12
CA ASP A 825 5.87 -33.63 -11.54
C ASP A 825 5.66 -32.28 -12.24
N ILE A 826 4.98 -31.31 -11.57
CA ILE A 826 4.77 -29.97 -12.11
C ILE A 826 6.08 -29.19 -11.99
N PRO A 827 6.78 -28.84 -13.10
CA PRO A 827 8.08 -28.18 -13.02
C PRO A 827 8.03 -26.81 -12.34
N SER A 828 6.93 -26.08 -12.58
CA SER A 828 6.72 -24.70 -12.10
C SER A 828 6.35 -24.58 -10.62
N LEU A 829 5.97 -25.67 -9.92
CA LEU A 829 5.54 -25.62 -8.52
C LEU A 829 6.73 -25.33 -7.61
N GLN A 830 6.75 -24.13 -7.02
CA GLN A 830 7.84 -23.59 -6.19
C GLN A 830 7.47 -23.49 -4.73
N GLU A 831 6.19 -23.30 -4.40
CA GLU A 831 5.74 -23.08 -3.02
C GLU A 831 4.46 -23.87 -2.72
N MET A 832 4.47 -24.54 -1.57
CA MET A 832 3.31 -25.18 -0.99
C MET A 832 3.16 -24.75 0.47
N ARG A 833 1.96 -24.30 0.84
CA ARG A 833 1.66 -23.84 2.19
C ARG A 833 0.43 -24.57 2.73
N LEU A 834 0.58 -25.20 3.88
CA LEU A 834 -0.46 -25.87 4.63
C LEU A 834 -0.62 -25.18 5.99
N ASP A 835 -1.78 -24.57 6.24
CA ASP A 835 -2.12 -23.99 7.54
C ASP A 835 -3.32 -24.74 8.11
N ASN A 836 -3.21 -25.29 9.31
CA ASN A 836 -4.26 -26.09 9.96
C ASN A 836 -4.86 -27.15 9.01
N THR A 837 -4.02 -27.91 8.32
CA THR A 837 -4.41 -28.97 7.36
C THR A 837 -3.59 -30.23 7.71
N SER A 838 -3.79 -30.75 8.91
CA SER A 838 -2.91 -31.75 9.56
C SER A 838 -2.84 -33.09 8.83
N LYS A 839 -3.98 -33.59 8.33
CA LYS A 839 -4.02 -34.91 7.66
C LYS A 839 -3.14 -34.94 6.40
N ALA A 840 -3.18 -33.89 5.60
CA ALA A 840 -2.46 -33.82 4.32
C ALA A 840 -0.96 -33.47 4.45
N VAL A 841 -0.44 -33.29 5.67
CA VAL A 841 0.96 -32.88 5.86
C VAL A 841 1.94 -33.96 5.40
N LYS A 842 1.63 -35.24 5.67
CA LYS A 842 2.49 -36.36 5.27
C LYS A 842 2.63 -36.46 3.75
N SER A 843 1.53 -36.37 3.02
CA SER A 843 1.53 -36.40 1.55
C SER A 843 2.22 -35.16 0.98
N ALA A 844 2.04 -33.97 1.56
CA ALA A 844 2.74 -32.77 1.14
C ALA A 844 4.27 -32.87 1.31
N LYS A 845 4.76 -33.52 2.38
CA LYS A 845 6.18 -33.85 2.57
C LYS A 845 6.66 -34.82 1.47
N ASN A 846 5.87 -35.85 1.14
CA ASN A 846 6.21 -36.76 0.06
C ASN A 846 6.33 -36.07 -1.30
N VAL A 847 5.45 -35.11 -1.60
CA VAL A 847 5.54 -34.27 -2.81
C VAL A 847 6.85 -33.49 -2.82
N ARG A 848 7.22 -32.85 -1.70
CA ARG A 848 8.49 -32.12 -1.57
C ARG A 848 9.70 -33.04 -1.80
N ASP A 849 9.71 -34.18 -1.15
CA ASP A 849 10.84 -35.12 -1.19
C ASP A 849 10.99 -35.75 -2.57
N SER A 850 9.89 -36.10 -3.23
CA SER A 850 9.87 -36.53 -4.64
C SER A 850 10.43 -35.46 -5.57
N LYS A 851 10.08 -34.20 -5.35
CA LYS A 851 10.58 -33.08 -6.14
C LYS A 851 12.07 -32.83 -5.91
N THR A 852 12.53 -32.95 -4.66
CA THR A 852 13.94 -32.80 -4.29
C THR A 852 14.79 -33.89 -4.91
N SER A 853 14.31 -35.12 -4.97
CA SER A 853 15.01 -36.25 -5.66
C SER A 853 15.20 -35.98 -7.16
N LYS A 854 14.35 -35.14 -7.78
CA LYS A 854 14.44 -34.68 -9.17
C LYS A 854 15.23 -33.36 -9.33
N SER A 855 16.03 -32.96 -8.31
CA SER A 855 16.81 -31.71 -8.29
C SER A 855 15.96 -30.42 -8.41
N MET A 856 14.68 -30.49 -8.08
CA MET A 856 13.76 -29.34 -8.10
C MET A 856 13.53 -28.83 -6.67
N LYS A 857 13.62 -27.53 -6.44
CA LYS A 857 13.38 -26.92 -5.12
C LYS A 857 11.90 -26.61 -4.92
N LEU A 858 11.31 -27.15 -3.85
CA LEU A 858 9.96 -26.82 -3.40
C LEU A 858 10.03 -26.30 -1.95
N LYS A 859 9.56 -25.06 -1.75
CA LYS A 859 9.40 -24.48 -0.42
C LYS A 859 8.10 -24.99 0.19
N LEU A 860 8.17 -25.82 1.23
CA LEU A 860 7.02 -26.32 1.98
C LEU A 860 6.93 -25.58 3.31
N SER A 861 5.79 -24.92 3.56
CA SER A 861 5.49 -24.24 4.82
C SER A 861 4.28 -24.88 5.48
N ILE A 862 4.43 -25.34 6.73
CA ILE A 862 3.37 -26.02 7.50
C ILE A 862 3.14 -25.24 8.78
N PHE A 863 1.87 -24.95 9.10
CA PHE A 863 1.47 -24.31 10.33
C PHE A 863 0.21 -24.98 10.91
N PRO A 864 0.13 -25.30 12.22
CA PRO A 864 1.24 -25.31 13.16
C PRO A 864 2.29 -26.37 12.77
N PRO A 865 3.56 -26.20 13.16
CA PRO A 865 4.58 -27.22 12.89
C PRO A 865 4.20 -28.53 13.61
N GLU A 866 4.36 -29.67 12.94
CA GLU A 866 4.12 -30.97 13.55
C GLU A 866 5.09 -31.23 14.70
N ASN A 867 4.56 -31.61 15.86
CA ASN A 867 5.35 -32.30 16.87
C ASN A 867 5.69 -33.70 16.33
N GLU A 868 6.92 -33.90 15.91
CA GLU A 868 7.42 -35.28 15.78
C GLU A 868 7.39 -35.89 17.19
N SER A 869 6.33 -36.63 17.48
CA SER A 869 6.29 -37.49 18.65
C SER A 869 7.53 -38.37 18.57
N LYS A 870 8.43 -38.24 19.55
CA LYS A 870 9.54 -39.16 19.78
C LYS A 870 8.93 -40.56 19.73
N VAL A 871 9.28 -41.32 18.68
CA VAL A 871 9.09 -42.75 18.67
C VAL A 871 9.86 -43.27 19.89
N PRO A 872 9.21 -43.92 20.84
CA PRO A 872 9.94 -44.58 21.93
C PRO A 872 10.79 -45.68 21.28
N GLN A 873 12.11 -45.64 21.52
CA GLN A 873 12.99 -46.76 21.29
C GLN A 873 12.66 -47.94 22.18
#